data_29418dd82259d37ad9c7898e46b66663
#
_entry.id   29418dd82259d37ad9c7898e46b66663
#
_cell.length_a   1.000
_cell.length_b   1.000
_cell.length_c   1.000
_cell.angle_alpha   90.00
_cell.angle_beta   90.00
_cell.angle_gamma   90.00
#
_symmetry.space_group_name_H-M   'P 1'
#
loop_
_entity.id
_entity.type
_entity.pdbx_description
1 polymer ?
#
loop_
_entity_poly.entity_id
_entity_poly.type
_entity_poly.pdbx_seq_one_letter_code
_entity_poly.pdbx_strand_id
1 'polypeptide(L)'
;MTATARLPGGTDDIATEPPPQPPPVQRSWARYAPWVVVALTVLWGLFELRPVLRAVPYLDDSSIHEQMVRFAAARIRSGHLPQTSWFPYLGLGSPQFLHYQSLPAILSGLAGTVVDPDTAFRWSLYLLLALWPVTIYWCGRLFGLSRWTAASAAAVSPFLVSVPGIGYETKAYVWVGYGVWTQLWASWTLPLAWGFTYRAVRSLRSAVWAVLFVALTAALHFETGYLAFAAVVVFPFLVPSDLWRRLGRAVLVGAAALLAAAWVIVPLLDQSHWAARNQILGGTPLENGYGARQILDWLFTGHLYDDGRFPIVTIFVFVGIAVCVARWRTFVAGRALVSIWAVTLLMTFGRTTFGALYRLLPGSSDIFIRRFEMGVHLSGILLAGVGLVFVAQAALDIARRLFWGESPDGRPAPTVSPSSRAAIAALCIVGLVVVLAPAWTNLDAYDTHNSVNVGLQAADDTQQATQLDQLLAYVRAHPRGRVYAGLPTNWGQDFVVGAVPVFKYLESKDIDEVGYTLRTASLMTDPEYYFDESNPGDYPLFGIGYLIAPEGLPSPVPAQRVACRGAYCLWKLPDPGYVHVYDTTGVLSATRADVGKSSLTLLDSPLLTRQRDLTVAFNGSAASAPTARSAAALHGRPGRVLVEHARLAQGQVRAVVTAHRRATVVLSASYDPGWRATVDGHPAPTVMVAPALVGVNVRPGVHTVTFGYGGYGSYVPLFVLALVVLVALGVATYFGWRRRVTAGISRPSRPS
;
A
#
# COMPACT_ATOMS: atom_id res chain seq x y z
N MET A 1 51.16 79.17 49.73
CA MET A 1 52.24 78.19 49.80
C MET A 1 52.07 77.28 48.63
N THR A 2 52.95 77.39 47.66
CA THR A 2 53.06 76.76 46.37
C THR A 2 53.66 75.39 46.48
N ALA A 3 53.04 74.38 45.80
CA ALA A 3 53.70 73.11 45.53
C ALA A 3 53.46 72.74 44.08
N THR A 4 54.49 72.83 43.31
CA THR A 4 54.67 72.38 41.94
C THR A 4 54.76 70.85 41.86
N ALA A 5 53.90 70.16 41.07
CA ALA A 5 54.08 68.81 40.74
C ALA A 5 54.50 68.65 39.27
N ARG A 6 55.59 67.94 39.05
CA ARG A 6 56.18 67.56 37.77
C ARG A 6 55.35 66.43 37.09
N LEU A 7 55.16 66.59 35.79
CA LEU A 7 54.69 65.50 34.92
C LEU A 7 55.87 64.60 34.52
N PRO A 8 55.71 63.28 34.54
CA PRO A 8 56.60 62.39 33.81
C PRO A 8 56.03 62.11 32.42
N GLY A 9 56.81 62.33 31.39
CA GLY A 9 56.55 61.83 30.04
C GLY A 9 56.78 60.30 29.99
N GLY A 10 55.81 59.61 29.56
CA GLY A 10 55.86 58.17 29.18
C GLY A 10 55.27 58.04 27.80
N THR A 11 56.08 57.76 26.81
CA THR A 11 55.64 57.27 25.48
C THR A 11 55.11 55.85 25.63
N ASP A 12 53.79 55.70 25.77
CA ASP A 12 53.17 54.40 25.66
C ASP A 12 53.12 54.00 24.18
N ASP A 13 53.93 53.01 23.82
CA ASP A 13 53.79 52.23 22.63
C ASP A 13 52.42 51.47 22.71
N ILE A 14 51.46 52.03 21.98
CA ILE A 14 50.17 51.29 21.73
C ILE A 14 50.51 50.13 20.81
N ALA A 15 50.72 48.96 21.42
CA ALA A 15 50.71 47.69 20.70
C ALA A 15 49.32 47.56 20.04
N THR A 16 49.24 47.81 18.74
CA THR A 16 48.05 47.50 17.94
C THR A 16 47.84 45.99 17.96
N GLU A 17 46.78 45.52 18.65
CA GLU A 17 46.31 44.16 18.52
C GLU A 17 46.15 43.80 17.04
N PRO A 18 46.69 42.64 16.56
CA PRO A 18 46.47 42.25 15.20
C PRO A 18 44.97 42.08 14.96
N PRO A 19 44.44 42.48 13.78
CA PRO A 19 43.01 42.38 13.49
C PRO A 19 42.55 40.92 13.67
N PRO A 20 41.35 40.71 14.23
CA PRO A 20 40.84 39.36 14.44
C PRO A 20 40.87 38.56 13.15
N GLN A 21 41.53 37.41 13.17
CA GLN A 21 41.64 36.57 12.00
C GLN A 21 40.23 36.25 11.52
N PRO A 22 39.94 36.39 10.20
CA PRO A 22 38.64 36.04 9.69
C PRO A 22 38.37 34.56 10.03
N PRO A 23 37.12 34.22 10.44
CA PRO A 23 36.78 32.85 10.79
C PRO A 23 37.17 31.94 9.61
N PRO A 24 37.75 30.76 9.88
CA PRO A 24 38.23 29.86 8.83
C PRO A 24 37.09 29.64 7.84
N VAL A 25 37.34 30.00 6.57
CA VAL A 25 36.38 29.79 5.47
C VAL A 25 36.10 28.28 5.46
N GLN A 26 35.00 27.86 6.12
CA GLN A 26 34.52 26.49 6.02
C GLN A 26 34.39 26.20 4.53
N ARG A 27 35.24 25.31 4.03
CA ARG A 27 35.28 24.94 2.61
C ARG A 27 33.87 24.69 2.14
N SER A 28 33.38 25.51 1.21
CA SER A 28 31.95 25.58 0.83
C SER A 28 31.37 24.26 0.39
N TRP A 29 32.22 23.32 -0.08
CA TRP A 29 31.85 22.00 -0.51
C TRP A 29 31.52 21.02 0.65
N ALA A 30 32.07 21.19 1.86
CA ALA A 30 31.79 20.33 3.03
C ALA A 30 30.30 20.38 3.44
N ARG A 31 29.58 21.45 3.13
CA ARG A 31 28.13 21.57 3.36
C ARG A 31 27.30 20.63 2.47
N TYR A 32 27.84 20.19 1.34
CA TYR A 32 27.18 19.32 0.38
C TYR A 32 27.48 17.83 0.62
N ALA A 33 28.51 17.49 1.40
CA ALA A 33 28.93 16.11 1.65
C ALA A 33 27.78 15.20 2.14
N PRO A 34 26.85 15.63 3.03
CA PRO A 34 25.69 14.80 3.40
C PRO A 34 24.76 14.49 2.22
N TRP A 35 24.64 15.43 1.26
CA TRP A 35 23.87 15.20 0.03
C TRP A 35 24.55 14.21 -0.91
N VAL A 36 25.89 14.19 -0.93
CA VAL A 36 26.65 13.18 -1.69
C VAL A 36 26.35 11.78 -1.17
N VAL A 37 26.29 11.62 0.16
CA VAL A 37 25.90 10.32 0.76
C VAL A 37 24.51 9.89 0.29
N VAL A 38 23.51 10.78 0.36
CA VAL A 38 22.14 10.48 -0.10
C VAL A 38 22.13 10.16 -1.60
N ALA A 39 22.86 10.94 -2.42
CA ALA A 39 22.94 10.73 -3.86
C ALA A 39 23.60 9.39 -4.20
N LEU A 40 24.67 8.99 -3.52
CA LEU A 40 25.31 7.69 -3.72
C LEU A 40 24.39 6.54 -3.33
N THR A 41 23.63 6.67 -2.24
CA THR A 41 22.62 5.69 -1.84
C THR A 41 21.54 5.53 -2.90
N VAL A 42 21.06 6.64 -3.44
CA VAL A 42 20.07 6.64 -4.52
C VAL A 42 20.63 6.04 -5.80
N LEU A 43 21.82 6.44 -6.22
CA LEU A 43 22.47 5.92 -7.44
C LEU A 43 22.71 4.41 -7.34
N TRP A 44 23.12 3.95 -6.16
CA TRP A 44 23.24 2.52 -5.91
C TRP A 44 21.88 1.81 -6.01
N GLY A 45 20.83 2.33 -5.37
CA GLY A 45 19.48 1.78 -5.50
C GLY A 45 18.97 1.77 -6.96
N LEU A 46 19.23 2.84 -7.74
CA LEU A 46 18.90 2.87 -9.18
C LEU A 46 19.67 1.81 -9.97
N PHE A 47 20.90 1.52 -9.59
CA PHE A 47 21.69 0.50 -10.25
C PHE A 47 21.18 -0.92 -9.91
N GLU A 48 20.98 -1.24 -8.64
CA GLU A 48 20.56 -2.58 -8.19
C GLU A 48 19.14 -2.93 -8.60
N LEU A 49 18.21 -1.98 -8.52
CA LEU A 49 16.78 -2.21 -8.78
C LEU A 49 16.40 -2.17 -10.28
N ARG A 50 17.34 -1.93 -11.19
CA ARG A 50 17.06 -1.89 -12.65
C ARG A 50 16.33 -3.14 -13.20
N PRO A 51 16.51 -4.38 -12.67
CA PRO A 51 15.76 -5.54 -13.14
C PRO A 51 14.25 -5.42 -12.99
N VAL A 52 13.75 -4.60 -12.05
CA VAL A 52 12.33 -4.32 -11.83
C VAL A 52 11.67 -3.67 -13.07
N LEU A 53 12.46 -3.00 -13.92
CA LEU A 53 11.97 -2.40 -15.18
C LEU A 53 11.67 -3.44 -16.28
N ARG A 54 12.13 -4.69 -16.12
CA ARG A 54 11.90 -5.74 -17.10
C ARG A 54 10.41 -6.11 -17.16
N ALA A 55 9.88 -6.21 -18.37
CA ALA A 55 8.49 -6.60 -18.59
C ALA A 55 8.33 -8.12 -18.38
N VAL A 56 7.82 -8.49 -17.20
CA VAL A 56 7.43 -9.87 -16.87
C VAL A 56 6.09 -9.84 -16.14
N PRO A 57 5.26 -10.90 -16.24
CA PRO A 57 4.09 -11.05 -15.35
C PRO A 57 4.56 -11.24 -13.91
N TYR A 58 3.80 -10.73 -12.96
CA TYR A 58 4.19 -10.77 -11.55
C TYR A 58 3.66 -12.02 -10.84
N LEU A 59 4.52 -12.60 -10.01
CA LEU A 59 4.15 -13.70 -9.11
C LEU A 59 3.29 -13.20 -7.93
N ASP A 60 3.55 -12.00 -7.47
CA ASP A 60 2.92 -11.36 -6.34
C ASP A 60 1.67 -10.52 -6.71
N ASP A 61 1.15 -9.70 -5.78
CA ASP A 61 -0.03 -8.87 -5.99
C ASP A 61 0.19 -7.70 -6.98
N SER A 62 1.40 -7.51 -7.50
CA SER A 62 1.70 -6.46 -8.47
C SER A 62 0.97 -6.65 -9.80
N SER A 63 0.62 -7.90 -10.18
CA SER A 63 -0.20 -8.20 -11.37
C SER A 63 -1.52 -7.43 -11.37
N ILE A 64 -2.22 -7.42 -10.24
CA ILE A 64 -3.50 -6.71 -10.08
C ILE A 64 -3.30 -5.20 -10.09
N HIS A 65 -2.23 -4.72 -9.44
CA HIS A 65 -1.94 -3.29 -9.45
C HIS A 65 -1.63 -2.79 -10.86
N GLU A 66 -0.87 -3.55 -11.65
CA GLU A 66 -0.61 -3.27 -13.06
C GLU A 66 -1.91 -3.26 -13.86
N GLN A 67 -2.79 -4.24 -13.68
CA GLN A 67 -4.11 -4.30 -14.30
C GLN A 67 -5.00 -3.10 -13.89
N MET A 68 -4.99 -2.69 -12.62
CA MET A 68 -5.68 -1.48 -12.18
C MET A 68 -5.14 -0.22 -12.85
N VAL A 69 -3.84 -0.12 -13.10
CA VAL A 69 -3.24 1.01 -13.83
C VAL A 69 -3.71 1.04 -15.28
N ARG A 70 -3.72 -0.10 -15.99
CA ARG A 70 -4.26 -0.21 -17.35
C ARG A 70 -5.73 0.19 -17.42
N PHE A 71 -6.54 -0.34 -16.48
CA PHE A 71 -7.95 0.01 -16.39
C PHE A 71 -8.16 1.52 -16.13
N ALA A 72 -7.42 2.10 -15.17
CA ALA A 72 -7.50 3.53 -14.86
C ALA A 72 -7.13 4.38 -16.09
N ALA A 73 -6.06 4.04 -16.81
CA ALA A 73 -5.66 4.73 -18.04
C ALA A 73 -6.76 4.67 -19.11
N ALA A 74 -7.39 3.51 -19.30
CA ALA A 74 -8.49 3.33 -20.26
C ALA A 74 -9.72 4.16 -19.88
N ARG A 75 -10.09 4.20 -18.59
CA ARG A 75 -11.23 4.99 -18.10
C ARG A 75 -10.97 6.49 -18.23
N ILE A 76 -9.78 6.97 -17.86
CA ILE A 76 -9.39 8.38 -17.98
C ILE A 76 -9.39 8.81 -19.46
N ARG A 77 -8.84 8.01 -20.38
CA ARG A 77 -8.87 8.29 -21.83
C ARG A 77 -10.29 8.41 -22.37
N SER A 78 -11.25 7.67 -21.80
CA SER A 78 -12.67 7.74 -22.17
C SER A 78 -13.45 8.83 -21.44
N GLY A 79 -12.80 9.70 -20.65
CA GLY A 79 -13.43 10.81 -19.92
C GLY A 79 -14.21 10.40 -18.67
N HIS A 80 -13.95 9.19 -18.14
CA HIS A 80 -14.65 8.69 -16.96
C HIS A 80 -13.72 8.62 -15.75
N LEU A 81 -14.26 8.83 -14.56
CA LEU A 81 -13.55 8.65 -13.30
C LEU A 81 -13.42 7.14 -12.99
N PRO A 82 -12.20 6.61 -12.74
CA PRO A 82 -12.03 5.22 -12.34
C PRO A 82 -12.80 4.85 -11.07
N GLN A 83 -12.92 5.77 -10.11
CA GLN A 83 -13.61 5.58 -8.82
C GLN A 83 -15.11 5.27 -8.94
N THR A 84 -15.75 5.68 -10.04
CA THR A 84 -17.17 5.43 -10.28
C THR A 84 -17.40 4.25 -11.22
N SER A 85 -16.33 3.53 -11.60
CA SER A 85 -16.37 2.49 -12.61
C SER A 85 -16.43 1.09 -11.97
N TRP A 86 -17.04 0.15 -12.69
CA TRP A 86 -17.00 -1.26 -12.37
C TRP A 86 -15.71 -1.89 -12.89
N PHE A 87 -14.93 -2.48 -12.00
CA PHE A 87 -13.72 -3.24 -12.33
C PHE A 87 -14.11 -4.72 -12.42
N PRO A 88 -14.05 -5.38 -13.59
CA PRO A 88 -14.69 -6.68 -13.78
C PRO A 88 -13.86 -7.87 -13.29
N TYR A 89 -12.57 -7.71 -13.07
CA TYR A 89 -11.59 -8.79 -13.04
C TYR A 89 -11.47 -9.56 -11.73
N LEU A 90 -11.84 -8.99 -10.58
CA LEU A 90 -11.68 -9.63 -9.27
C LEU A 90 -13.01 -9.90 -8.60
N GLY A 91 -13.19 -11.09 -8.03
CA GLY A 91 -14.37 -11.44 -7.26
C GLY A 91 -15.66 -11.28 -8.06
N LEU A 92 -15.68 -11.74 -9.30
CA LEU A 92 -16.73 -11.49 -10.29
C LEU A 92 -17.04 -10.01 -10.52
N GLY A 93 -16.05 -9.15 -10.34
CA GLY A 93 -16.12 -7.71 -10.45
C GLY A 93 -16.49 -6.99 -9.16
N SER A 94 -16.04 -5.75 -9.06
CA SER A 94 -16.23 -4.90 -7.88
C SER A 94 -16.08 -3.42 -8.22
N PRO A 95 -16.58 -2.50 -7.36
CA PRO A 95 -16.15 -1.11 -7.38
C PRO A 95 -14.73 -0.98 -6.77
N GLN A 96 -13.75 -1.63 -7.37
CA GLN A 96 -12.40 -1.81 -6.84
C GLN A 96 -11.72 -0.49 -6.45
N PHE A 97 -11.94 0.58 -7.23
CA PHE A 97 -11.39 1.90 -6.97
C PHE A 97 -12.05 2.64 -5.80
N LEU A 98 -13.13 2.08 -5.25
CA LEU A 98 -13.80 2.55 -4.04
C LEU A 98 -13.39 1.69 -2.83
N HIS A 99 -13.37 0.37 -2.98
CA HIS A 99 -13.09 -0.56 -1.88
C HIS A 99 -11.61 -0.70 -1.56
N TYR A 100 -10.73 -0.27 -2.47
CA TYR A 100 -9.27 -0.42 -2.33
C TYR A 100 -8.55 0.93 -2.46
N GLN A 101 -7.28 0.98 -2.05
CA GLN A 101 -6.42 2.17 -2.15
C GLN A 101 -6.12 2.50 -3.62
N SER A 102 -6.98 3.28 -4.25
CA SER A 102 -6.99 3.49 -5.69
C SER A 102 -6.09 4.64 -6.19
N LEU A 103 -5.70 5.56 -5.33
CA LEU A 103 -4.95 6.76 -5.75
C LEU A 103 -3.64 6.44 -6.47
N PRO A 104 -2.81 5.46 -6.05
CA PRO A 104 -1.64 5.04 -6.80
C PRO A 104 -1.95 4.61 -8.24
N ALA A 105 -2.99 3.77 -8.41
CA ALA A 105 -3.40 3.30 -9.73
C ALA A 105 -3.96 4.43 -10.61
N ILE A 106 -4.64 5.41 -10.02
CA ILE A 106 -5.15 6.59 -10.73
C ILE A 106 -3.99 7.49 -11.20
N LEU A 107 -3.01 7.76 -10.32
CA LEU A 107 -1.85 8.60 -10.67
C LEU A 107 -0.99 7.94 -11.74
N SER A 108 -0.70 6.64 -11.59
CA SER A 108 0.03 5.87 -12.59
C SER A 108 -0.78 5.70 -13.87
N GLY A 109 -2.10 5.52 -13.78
CA GLY A 109 -3.01 5.46 -14.93
C GLY A 109 -3.09 6.78 -15.67
N LEU A 110 -3.05 7.92 -14.97
CA LEU A 110 -2.96 9.24 -15.60
C LEU A 110 -1.65 9.38 -16.40
N ALA A 111 -0.51 8.99 -15.83
CA ALA A 111 0.75 8.89 -16.59
C ALA A 111 0.61 7.91 -17.76
N GLY A 112 -0.07 6.79 -17.55
CA GLY A 112 -0.38 5.76 -18.54
C GLY A 112 -1.28 6.24 -19.67
N THR A 113 -1.87 7.44 -19.61
CA THR A 113 -2.57 8.03 -20.77
C THR A 113 -1.60 8.55 -21.84
N VAL A 114 -0.36 8.88 -21.45
CA VAL A 114 0.69 9.46 -22.31
C VAL A 114 1.74 8.42 -22.68
N VAL A 115 2.15 7.58 -21.73
CA VAL A 115 3.07 6.46 -21.95
C VAL A 115 2.30 5.14 -21.85
N ASP A 116 2.95 4.02 -22.16
CA ASP A 116 2.35 2.72 -21.92
C ASP A 116 2.05 2.50 -20.43
N PRO A 117 0.82 2.03 -20.05
CA PRO A 117 0.43 1.89 -18.65
C PRO A 117 1.32 0.95 -17.83
N ASP A 118 1.79 -0.16 -18.45
CA ASP A 118 2.66 -1.12 -17.78
C ASP A 118 4.04 -0.51 -17.53
N THR A 119 4.52 0.30 -18.47
CA THR A 119 5.72 1.12 -18.30
C THR A 119 5.55 2.13 -17.16
N ALA A 120 4.41 2.83 -17.09
CA ALA A 120 4.13 3.77 -16.00
C ALA A 120 4.13 3.07 -14.62
N PHE A 121 3.54 1.88 -14.53
CA PHE A 121 3.55 1.07 -13.32
C PHE A 121 4.98 0.70 -12.90
N ARG A 122 5.79 0.10 -13.79
CA ARG A 122 7.17 -0.36 -13.50
C ARG A 122 8.09 0.80 -13.13
N TRP A 123 8.01 1.92 -13.83
CA TRP A 123 8.76 3.12 -13.47
C TRP A 123 8.35 3.69 -12.12
N SER A 124 7.06 3.65 -11.77
CA SER A 124 6.63 4.08 -10.45
C SER A 124 7.21 3.20 -9.34
N LEU A 125 7.18 1.87 -9.52
CA LEU A 125 7.77 0.91 -8.59
C LEU A 125 9.28 1.15 -8.42
N TYR A 126 10.01 1.21 -9.54
CA TYR A 126 11.44 1.43 -9.57
C TYR A 126 11.88 2.74 -8.92
N LEU A 127 11.26 3.87 -9.31
CA LEU A 127 11.64 5.18 -8.80
C LEU A 127 11.28 5.36 -7.33
N LEU A 128 10.12 4.88 -6.90
CA LEU A 128 9.73 4.98 -5.50
C LEU A 128 10.66 4.17 -4.59
N LEU A 129 11.10 2.99 -5.00
CA LEU A 129 12.08 2.18 -4.27
C LEU A 129 13.45 2.86 -4.21
N ALA A 130 14.00 3.25 -5.35
CA ALA A 130 15.34 3.80 -5.43
C ALA A 130 15.47 5.17 -4.74
N LEU A 131 14.40 5.99 -4.74
CA LEU A 131 14.43 7.36 -4.27
C LEU A 131 13.88 7.54 -2.85
N TRP A 132 13.34 6.53 -2.16
CA TRP A 132 12.80 6.73 -0.81
C TRP A 132 13.80 7.27 0.22
N PRO A 133 15.15 7.04 0.11
CA PRO A 133 16.13 7.66 1.01
C PRO A 133 16.02 9.19 1.04
N VAL A 134 15.55 9.81 -0.06
CA VAL A 134 15.35 11.28 -0.15
C VAL A 134 14.28 11.75 0.83
N THR A 135 13.14 11.05 0.91
CA THR A 135 12.06 11.43 1.85
C THR A 135 12.44 11.18 3.29
N ILE A 136 13.23 10.14 3.56
CA ILE A 136 13.79 9.87 4.90
C ILE A 136 14.78 10.98 5.30
N TYR A 137 15.65 11.40 4.40
CA TYR A 137 16.52 12.55 4.63
C TYR A 137 15.70 13.80 4.99
N TRP A 138 14.69 14.13 4.18
CA TRP A 138 13.84 15.29 4.45
C TRP A 138 13.05 15.16 5.76
N CYS A 139 12.57 13.97 6.09
CA CYS A 139 11.95 13.71 7.39
C CYS A 139 12.88 14.09 8.54
N GLY A 140 14.12 13.59 8.54
CA GLY A 140 15.13 13.96 9.54
C GLY A 140 15.37 15.46 9.61
N ARG A 141 15.42 16.15 8.46
CA ARG A 141 15.58 17.62 8.38
C ARG A 141 14.35 18.37 8.92
N LEU A 142 13.16 17.85 8.71
CA LEU A 142 11.91 18.41 9.25
C LEU A 142 11.85 18.29 10.78
N PHE A 143 12.34 17.18 11.34
CA PHE A 143 12.52 17.02 12.80
C PHE A 143 13.61 17.96 13.37
N GLY A 144 14.46 18.55 12.53
CA GLY A 144 15.56 19.41 12.95
C GLY A 144 16.85 18.64 13.27
N LEU A 145 16.96 17.38 12.83
CA LEU A 145 18.20 16.62 12.93
C LEU A 145 19.32 17.27 12.08
N SER A 146 20.58 17.03 12.43
CA SER A 146 21.73 17.50 11.66
C SER A 146 21.67 16.93 10.22
N ARG A 147 22.35 17.60 9.27
CA ARG A 147 22.44 17.10 7.90
C ARG A 147 23.07 15.71 7.82
N TRP A 148 24.08 15.45 8.66
CA TRP A 148 24.75 14.15 8.74
C TRP A 148 23.84 13.08 9.34
N THR A 149 23.11 13.37 10.41
CA THR A 149 22.15 12.45 11.01
C THR A 149 21.05 12.06 10.03
N ALA A 150 20.52 13.04 9.30
CA ALA A 150 19.50 12.77 8.28
C ALA A 150 20.06 11.96 7.09
N ALA A 151 21.29 12.25 6.64
CA ALA A 151 21.95 11.50 5.57
C ALA A 151 22.31 10.07 6.01
N SER A 152 22.75 9.88 7.26
CA SER A 152 23.01 8.55 7.81
C SER A 152 21.74 7.70 7.89
N ALA A 153 20.61 8.29 8.33
CA ALA A 153 19.32 7.60 8.31
C ALA A 153 18.91 7.19 6.89
N ALA A 154 19.07 8.10 5.92
CA ALA A 154 18.81 7.80 4.51
C ALA A 154 19.71 6.67 3.97
N ALA A 155 21.00 6.66 4.33
CA ALA A 155 21.94 5.64 3.90
C ALA A 155 21.67 4.26 4.53
N VAL A 156 21.17 4.21 5.77
CA VAL A 156 20.80 2.97 6.46
C VAL A 156 19.53 2.36 5.90
N SER A 157 18.63 3.18 5.34
CA SER A 157 17.28 2.73 4.98
C SER A 157 17.20 1.55 4.01
N PRO A 158 18.07 1.37 3.00
CA PRO A 158 18.01 0.20 2.11
C PRO A 158 18.47 -1.10 2.75
N PHE A 159 19.19 -1.00 3.87
CA PHE A 159 19.75 -2.19 4.55
C PHE A 159 18.79 -2.82 5.56
N LEU A 160 17.57 -2.33 5.68
CA LEU A 160 16.58 -2.88 6.60
C LEU A 160 16.03 -4.19 6.05
N VAL A 161 16.01 -5.23 6.88
CA VAL A 161 15.42 -6.55 6.60
C VAL A 161 14.81 -7.09 7.87
N SER A 162 13.55 -7.55 7.81
CA SER A 162 12.85 -8.10 8.97
C SER A 162 12.15 -9.42 8.66
N VAL A 163 11.81 -10.18 9.71
CA VAL A 163 10.99 -11.41 9.59
C VAL A 163 9.60 -11.10 9.08
N PRO A 164 8.86 -10.11 9.60
CA PRO A 164 7.57 -9.76 9.03
C PRO A 164 7.62 -9.36 7.57
N GLY A 165 8.67 -8.65 7.16
CA GLY A 165 9.04 -8.43 5.76
C GLY A 165 8.08 -7.56 4.96
N ILE A 166 7.34 -6.61 5.60
CA ILE A 166 6.28 -5.83 4.93
C ILE A 166 6.36 -4.32 5.23
N GLY A 167 7.49 -3.85 5.77
CA GLY A 167 7.73 -2.46 6.13
C GLY A 167 8.54 -1.66 5.11
N TYR A 168 9.66 -1.04 5.55
CA TYR A 168 10.62 -0.31 4.70
C TYR A 168 11.70 -1.21 4.11
N GLU A 169 11.32 -2.35 3.61
CA GLU A 169 12.22 -3.34 3.05
C GLU A 169 12.04 -3.44 1.55
N THR A 170 13.12 -3.33 0.79
CA THR A 170 13.09 -3.46 -0.67
C THR A 170 12.44 -4.77 -1.10
N LYS A 171 12.74 -5.86 -0.38
CA LYS A 171 12.21 -7.20 -0.68
C LYS A 171 10.69 -7.30 -0.66
N ALA A 172 9.98 -6.44 0.09
CA ALA A 172 8.54 -6.47 0.17
C ALA A 172 7.85 -6.12 -1.17
N TYR A 173 8.54 -5.39 -2.02
CA TYR A 173 7.97 -4.71 -3.18
C TYR A 173 8.43 -5.25 -4.53
N VAL A 174 9.56 -5.96 -4.58
CA VAL A 174 10.10 -6.51 -5.83
C VAL A 174 9.43 -7.84 -6.21
N TRP A 175 9.70 -8.36 -7.39
CA TRP A 175 9.04 -9.51 -7.98
C TRP A 175 9.02 -10.77 -7.08
N VAL A 176 10.07 -11.03 -6.31
CA VAL A 176 10.14 -12.13 -5.32
C VAL A 176 9.48 -11.79 -3.98
N GLY A 177 8.86 -10.62 -3.85
CA GLY A 177 8.25 -10.12 -2.61
C GLY A 177 6.75 -10.36 -2.50
N TYR A 178 6.06 -9.40 -1.87
CA TYR A 178 4.62 -9.46 -1.59
C TYR A 178 3.78 -8.59 -2.54
N GLY A 179 4.40 -7.72 -3.35
CA GLY A 179 3.70 -6.86 -4.28
C GLY A 179 2.86 -5.73 -3.64
N VAL A 180 3.22 -5.28 -2.45
CA VAL A 180 2.47 -4.27 -1.68
C VAL A 180 2.65 -2.85 -2.23
N TRP A 181 2.51 -2.67 -3.53
CA TRP A 181 2.82 -1.46 -4.28
C TRP A 181 2.12 -0.18 -3.79
N THR A 182 0.84 -0.25 -3.37
CA THR A 182 0.13 0.92 -2.82
C THR A 182 0.74 1.40 -1.51
N GLN A 183 1.26 0.49 -0.70
CA GLN A 183 1.99 0.81 0.52
C GLN A 183 3.32 1.52 0.21
N LEU A 184 3.99 1.17 -0.89
CA LEU A 184 5.21 1.85 -1.35
C LEU A 184 4.97 3.34 -1.64
N TRP A 185 3.85 3.68 -2.28
CA TRP A 185 3.47 5.09 -2.49
C TRP A 185 3.29 5.83 -1.16
N ALA A 186 2.66 5.20 -0.18
CA ALA A 186 2.48 5.78 1.15
C ALA A 186 3.79 5.86 1.94
N SER A 187 4.76 4.96 1.72
CA SER A 187 6.09 5.02 2.34
C SER A 187 6.86 6.30 1.98
N TRP A 188 6.54 6.91 0.83
CA TRP A 188 7.08 8.20 0.42
C TRP A 188 6.48 9.37 1.17
N THR A 189 5.19 9.34 1.46
CA THR A 189 4.46 10.45 2.07
C THR A 189 4.47 10.40 3.59
N LEU A 190 4.56 9.22 4.20
CA LEU A 190 4.59 9.04 5.66
C LEU A 190 5.74 9.80 6.34
N PRO A 191 7.00 9.76 5.86
CA PRO A 191 8.08 10.55 6.44
C PRO A 191 7.79 12.05 6.43
N LEU A 192 7.20 12.55 5.34
CA LEU A 192 6.82 13.96 5.20
C LEU A 192 5.63 14.30 6.10
N ALA A 193 4.64 13.42 6.20
CA ALA A 193 3.52 13.57 7.12
C ALA A 193 4.00 13.72 8.58
N TRP A 194 4.91 12.86 9.02
CA TRP A 194 5.49 12.96 10.37
C TRP A 194 6.28 14.24 10.57
N GLY A 195 7.19 14.55 9.64
CA GLY A 195 8.03 15.73 9.73
C GLY A 195 7.25 17.05 9.74
N PHE A 196 6.25 17.19 8.86
CA PHE A 196 5.42 18.39 8.82
C PHE A 196 4.44 18.45 10.01
N THR A 197 3.90 17.33 10.48
CA THR A 197 3.07 17.29 11.69
C THR A 197 3.87 17.72 12.92
N TYR A 198 5.11 17.23 13.08
CA TYR A 198 6.01 17.66 14.15
C TYR A 198 6.23 19.19 14.14
N ARG A 199 6.34 19.81 12.96
CA ARG A 199 6.44 21.27 12.82
C ARG A 199 5.11 21.98 13.05
N ALA A 200 4.00 21.43 12.55
CA ALA A 200 2.67 22.04 12.61
C ALA A 200 2.14 22.16 14.05
N VAL A 201 2.34 21.14 14.88
CA VAL A 201 1.96 21.19 16.31
C VAL A 201 2.76 22.23 17.09
N ARG A 202 3.95 22.62 16.62
CA ARG A 202 4.77 23.68 17.20
C ARG A 202 4.46 25.05 16.58
N SER A 203 4.14 25.08 15.30
CA SER A 203 3.83 26.31 14.54
C SER A 203 2.93 26.01 13.34
N LEU A 204 1.77 26.66 13.26
CA LEU A 204 0.81 26.47 12.16
C LEU A 204 1.36 26.85 10.77
N ARG A 205 2.57 27.39 10.66
CA ARG A 205 3.21 27.68 9.35
C ARG A 205 3.33 26.43 8.46
N SER A 206 3.40 25.25 9.06
CA SER A 206 3.51 23.98 8.35
C SER A 206 2.17 23.23 8.29
N ALA A 207 1.05 23.85 8.72
CA ALA A 207 -0.22 23.16 8.85
C ALA A 207 -0.74 22.64 7.50
N VAL A 208 -0.66 23.43 6.43
CA VAL A 208 -1.10 23.02 5.09
C VAL A 208 -0.35 21.79 4.59
N TRP A 209 0.97 21.74 4.81
CA TRP A 209 1.80 20.61 4.41
C TRP A 209 1.53 19.36 5.28
N ALA A 210 1.34 19.56 6.60
CA ALA A 210 0.96 18.48 7.48
C ALA A 210 -0.39 17.86 7.07
N VAL A 211 -1.40 18.68 6.82
CA VAL A 211 -2.73 18.24 6.36
C VAL A 211 -2.61 17.53 5.02
N LEU A 212 -1.90 18.12 4.05
CA LEU A 212 -1.70 17.53 2.73
C LEU A 212 -1.07 16.13 2.82
N PHE A 213 0.07 16.00 3.53
CA PHE A 213 0.78 14.72 3.57
C PHE A 213 0.10 13.67 4.46
N VAL A 214 -0.59 14.06 5.55
CA VAL A 214 -1.41 13.12 6.34
C VAL A 214 -2.59 12.60 5.52
N ALA A 215 -3.33 13.49 4.84
CA ALA A 215 -4.45 13.11 3.99
C ALA A 215 -3.99 12.26 2.79
N LEU A 216 -2.88 12.65 2.14
CA LEU A 216 -2.32 11.92 1.01
C LEU A 216 -1.84 10.53 1.41
N THR A 217 -1.18 10.39 2.57
CA THR A 217 -0.76 9.08 3.09
C THR A 217 -1.96 8.15 3.29
N ALA A 218 -3.05 8.66 3.87
CA ALA A 218 -4.28 7.89 4.05
C ALA A 218 -4.95 7.52 2.72
N ALA A 219 -4.91 8.42 1.72
CA ALA A 219 -5.49 8.17 0.40
C ALA A 219 -4.66 7.18 -0.44
N LEU A 220 -3.35 7.15 -0.23
CA LEU A 220 -2.44 6.21 -0.89
C LEU A 220 -2.50 4.81 -0.27
N HIS A 221 -2.63 4.73 1.07
CA HIS A 221 -2.71 3.45 1.77
C HIS A 221 -3.35 3.62 3.16
N PHE A 222 -4.47 2.97 3.41
CA PHE A 222 -5.27 3.17 4.62
C PHE A 222 -4.51 2.86 5.90
N GLU A 223 -3.87 1.68 5.96
CA GLU A 223 -3.16 1.25 7.16
C GLU A 223 -1.96 2.18 7.48
N THR A 224 -1.26 2.65 6.45
CA THR A 224 -0.20 3.65 6.62
C THR A 224 -0.78 5.01 7.06
N GLY A 225 -2.02 5.31 6.69
CA GLY A 225 -2.77 6.46 7.18
C GLY A 225 -2.89 6.49 8.71
N TYR A 226 -3.13 5.35 9.36
CA TYR A 226 -3.13 5.28 10.84
C TYR A 226 -1.79 5.68 11.44
N LEU A 227 -0.67 5.31 10.80
CA LEU A 227 0.67 5.72 11.24
C LEU A 227 0.90 7.24 11.08
N ALA A 228 0.33 7.83 10.01
CA ALA A 228 0.37 9.28 9.84
C ALA A 228 -0.45 10.01 10.92
N PHE A 229 -1.65 9.50 11.25
CA PHE A 229 -2.48 10.04 12.34
C PHE A 229 -1.88 9.78 13.72
N ALA A 230 -1.13 8.69 13.94
CA ALA A 230 -0.42 8.45 15.20
C ALA A 230 0.51 9.63 15.56
N ALA A 231 1.18 10.23 14.56
CA ALA A 231 2.01 11.41 14.80
C ALA A 231 1.18 12.63 15.24
N VAL A 232 -0.03 12.82 14.69
CA VAL A 232 -0.96 13.90 15.11
C VAL A 232 -1.35 13.73 16.57
N VAL A 233 -1.55 12.50 17.03
CA VAL A 233 -1.92 12.19 18.41
C VAL A 233 -0.72 12.33 19.36
N VAL A 234 0.46 11.83 18.98
CA VAL A 234 1.63 11.70 19.86
C VAL A 234 2.36 13.03 20.07
N PHE A 235 2.59 13.80 19.00
CA PHE A 235 3.49 14.94 19.04
C PHE A 235 3.03 16.15 19.90
N PRO A 236 1.74 16.41 20.17
CA PRO A 236 1.35 17.44 21.13
C PRO A 236 1.94 17.24 22.53
N PHE A 237 2.10 16.00 22.98
CA PHE A 237 2.50 15.64 24.35
C PHE A 237 4.01 15.72 24.60
N LEU A 238 4.82 16.02 23.61
CA LEU A 238 6.29 16.01 23.72
C LEU A 238 6.85 17.07 24.68
N VAL A 239 6.14 18.14 24.91
CA VAL A 239 6.55 19.23 25.80
C VAL A 239 5.35 19.69 26.63
N PRO A 240 5.40 19.62 27.96
CA PRO A 240 4.27 19.99 28.83
C PRO A 240 3.87 21.47 28.72
N SER A 241 4.86 22.37 28.50
CA SER A 241 4.56 23.78 28.24
C SER A 241 3.76 23.94 26.95
N ASP A 242 2.74 24.77 26.98
CA ASP A 242 1.85 25.05 25.85
C ASP A 242 1.04 23.83 25.34
N LEU A 243 0.81 22.81 26.19
CA LEU A 243 0.11 21.57 25.81
C LEU A 243 -1.23 21.85 25.11
N TRP A 244 -2.07 22.70 25.70
CA TRP A 244 -3.40 23.00 25.15
C TRP A 244 -3.35 23.66 23.78
N ARG A 245 -2.37 24.55 23.54
CA ARG A 245 -2.16 25.15 22.22
C ARG A 245 -1.70 24.12 21.19
N ARG A 246 -0.88 23.15 21.60
CA ARG A 246 -0.44 22.07 20.71
C ARG A 246 -1.54 21.09 20.42
N LEU A 247 -2.35 20.74 21.41
CA LEU A 247 -3.56 19.94 21.22
C LEU A 247 -4.54 20.62 20.27
N GLY A 248 -4.83 21.92 20.45
CA GLY A 248 -5.67 22.66 19.52
C GLY A 248 -5.13 22.66 18.09
N ARG A 249 -3.80 22.77 17.90
CA ARG A 249 -3.17 22.68 16.57
C ARG A 249 -3.25 21.27 16.01
N ALA A 250 -3.06 20.25 16.83
CA ALA A 250 -3.17 18.85 16.41
C ALA A 250 -4.61 18.51 16.00
N VAL A 251 -5.61 18.96 16.77
CA VAL A 251 -7.03 18.80 16.42
C VAL A 251 -7.32 19.48 15.08
N LEU A 252 -6.82 20.71 14.87
CA LEU A 252 -6.99 21.41 13.59
C LEU A 252 -6.35 20.61 12.43
N VAL A 253 -5.10 20.13 12.60
CA VAL A 253 -4.41 19.35 11.57
C VAL A 253 -5.13 18.03 11.32
N GLY A 254 -5.53 17.32 12.37
CA GLY A 254 -6.22 16.03 12.26
C GLY A 254 -7.59 16.17 11.60
N ALA A 255 -8.42 17.13 12.05
CA ALA A 255 -9.74 17.36 11.48
C ALA A 255 -9.65 17.82 10.01
N ALA A 256 -8.74 18.75 9.70
CA ALA A 256 -8.53 19.19 8.34
C ALA A 256 -7.98 18.07 7.43
N ALA A 257 -7.12 17.18 7.94
CA ALA A 257 -6.63 16.02 7.20
C ALA A 257 -7.75 15.00 6.93
N LEU A 258 -8.65 14.77 7.90
CA LEU A 258 -9.84 13.93 7.69
C LEU A 258 -10.76 14.51 6.62
N LEU A 259 -11.01 15.82 6.66
CA LEU A 259 -11.82 16.50 5.63
C LEU A 259 -11.15 16.48 4.26
N ALA A 260 -9.83 16.66 4.20
CA ALA A 260 -9.06 16.57 2.95
C ALA A 260 -8.99 15.14 2.38
N ALA A 261 -9.09 14.10 3.22
CA ALA A 261 -9.16 12.70 2.83
C ALA A 261 -10.60 12.16 2.73
N ALA A 262 -11.63 13.00 2.93
CA ALA A 262 -13.03 12.58 2.98
C ALA A 262 -13.48 11.86 1.70
N TRP A 263 -12.94 12.23 0.54
CA TRP A 263 -13.24 11.59 -0.75
C TRP A 263 -12.78 10.12 -0.85
N VAL A 264 -11.90 9.66 0.04
CA VAL A 264 -11.51 8.26 0.18
C VAL A 264 -12.24 7.63 1.35
N ILE A 265 -12.22 8.30 2.52
CA ILE A 265 -12.70 7.74 3.78
C ILE A 265 -14.23 7.56 3.77
N VAL A 266 -14.98 8.58 3.28
CA VAL A 266 -16.45 8.54 3.33
C VAL A 266 -17.01 7.44 2.42
N PRO A 267 -16.64 7.34 1.12
CA PRO A 267 -17.13 6.26 0.27
C PRO A 267 -16.75 4.87 0.81
N LEU A 268 -15.52 4.71 1.29
CA LEU A 268 -15.06 3.44 1.85
C LEU A 268 -15.89 3.00 3.06
N LEU A 269 -16.14 3.90 4.03
CA LEU A 269 -16.92 3.57 5.23
C LEU A 269 -18.39 3.31 4.89
N ASP A 270 -18.95 4.09 3.97
CA ASP A 270 -20.34 3.94 3.52
C ASP A 270 -20.59 2.62 2.78
N GLN A 271 -19.63 2.18 1.95
CA GLN A 271 -19.77 1.01 1.08
C GLN A 271 -19.02 -0.23 1.56
N SER A 272 -18.27 -0.17 2.66
CA SER A 272 -17.44 -1.29 3.16
C SER A 272 -18.21 -2.58 3.43
N HIS A 273 -19.50 -2.49 3.73
CA HIS A 273 -20.36 -3.65 4.00
C HIS A 273 -20.71 -4.45 2.73
N TRP A 274 -20.42 -3.94 1.54
CA TRP A 274 -20.59 -4.64 0.25
C TRP A 274 -19.30 -5.32 -0.25
N ALA A 275 -18.24 -5.30 0.55
CA ALA A 275 -17.05 -6.12 0.35
C ALA A 275 -16.99 -7.25 1.38
N ALA A 276 -16.66 -8.46 0.96
CA ALA A 276 -16.55 -9.60 1.86
C ALA A 276 -15.44 -9.37 2.89
N ARG A 277 -15.60 -9.92 4.08
CA ARG A 277 -14.50 -10.04 5.04
C ARG A 277 -13.79 -11.36 4.76
N ASN A 278 -12.51 -11.29 4.42
CA ASN A 278 -11.73 -12.46 4.08
C ASN A 278 -11.67 -13.45 5.26
N GLN A 279 -12.31 -14.62 5.10
CA GLN A 279 -12.34 -15.66 6.12
C GLN A 279 -11.04 -16.46 6.21
N ILE A 280 -10.29 -16.57 5.10
CA ILE A 280 -9.06 -17.37 5.01
C ILE A 280 -7.93 -16.70 5.79
N LEU A 281 -7.86 -15.38 5.78
CA LEU A 281 -6.87 -14.61 6.53
C LEU A 281 -7.32 -14.30 7.97
N GLY A 282 -8.57 -14.62 8.31
CA GLY A 282 -9.11 -14.46 9.65
C GLY A 282 -8.31 -15.25 10.68
N GLY A 283 -7.90 -14.60 11.77
CA GLY A 283 -7.10 -15.25 12.83
C GLY A 283 -5.61 -15.38 12.54
N THR A 284 -5.14 -15.06 11.33
CA THR A 284 -3.71 -15.12 10.98
C THR A 284 -2.91 -13.95 11.60
N PRO A 285 -1.57 -14.07 11.71
CA PRO A 285 -0.73 -12.97 12.14
C PRO A 285 -0.80 -11.73 11.22
N LEU A 286 -1.16 -11.91 9.96
CA LEU A 286 -1.37 -10.78 9.03
C LEU A 286 -2.49 -9.87 9.54
N GLU A 287 -3.64 -10.46 9.90
CA GLU A 287 -4.80 -9.72 10.43
C GLU A 287 -4.60 -9.27 11.89
N ASN A 288 -4.12 -10.17 12.76
CA ASN A 288 -4.16 -9.97 14.22
C ASN A 288 -2.86 -9.43 14.83
N GLY A 289 -1.74 -9.47 14.08
CA GLY A 289 -0.41 -9.22 14.61
C GLY A 289 0.16 -10.43 15.34
N TYR A 290 1.46 -10.37 15.61
CA TYR A 290 2.21 -11.49 16.23
C TYR A 290 2.15 -11.48 17.78
N GLY A 291 1.68 -10.40 18.39
CA GLY A 291 1.68 -10.24 19.85
C GLY A 291 2.98 -9.68 20.41
N ALA A 292 2.89 -9.10 21.63
CA ALA A 292 4.01 -8.43 22.28
C ALA A 292 5.22 -9.34 22.47
N ARG A 293 5.00 -10.60 22.89
CA ARG A 293 6.09 -11.54 23.16
C ARG A 293 6.95 -11.77 21.91
N GLN A 294 6.34 -12.07 20.76
CA GLN A 294 7.05 -12.35 19.54
C GLN A 294 7.73 -11.10 18.97
N ILE A 295 7.06 -9.96 18.98
CA ILE A 295 7.64 -8.70 18.49
C ILE A 295 8.82 -8.25 19.34
N LEU A 296 8.75 -8.41 20.68
CA LEU A 296 9.86 -8.09 21.57
C LEU A 296 11.02 -9.08 21.40
N ASP A 297 10.75 -10.36 21.22
CA ASP A 297 11.75 -11.36 20.87
C ASP A 297 12.52 -10.94 19.62
N TRP A 298 11.82 -10.64 18.53
CA TRP A 298 12.44 -10.16 17.29
C TRP A 298 13.20 -8.84 17.43
N LEU A 299 12.71 -7.94 18.28
CA LEU A 299 13.40 -6.69 18.56
C LEU A 299 14.76 -6.93 19.23
N PHE A 300 14.81 -7.79 20.24
CA PHE A 300 16.04 -8.04 21.02
C PHE A 300 16.99 -9.02 20.33
N THR A 301 16.50 -9.91 19.47
CA THR A 301 17.33 -10.83 18.67
C THR A 301 17.79 -10.21 17.35
N GLY A 302 17.28 -9.02 16.98
CA GLY A 302 17.64 -8.31 15.74
C GLY A 302 16.73 -8.62 14.55
N HIS A 303 15.84 -9.60 14.63
CA HIS A 303 14.98 -10.02 13.53
C HIS A 303 13.97 -8.96 13.07
N LEU A 304 13.80 -7.87 13.82
CA LEU A 304 12.91 -6.77 13.44
C LEU A 304 13.57 -5.77 12.48
N TYR A 305 14.92 -5.73 12.39
CA TYR A 305 15.67 -4.82 11.53
C TYR A 305 16.77 -5.48 10.72
N ASP A 306 17.23 -6.69 11.11
CA ASP A 306 18.41 -7.36 10.58
C ASP A 306 18.19 -8.87 10.41
N ASP A 307 17.03 -9.30 9.95
CA ASP A 307 16.69 -10.71 9.83
C ASP A 307 17.78 -11.54 9.13
N GLY A 308 18.21 -12.63 9.79
CA GLY A 308 19.18 -13.60 9.25
C GLY A 308 20.63 -13.14 9.19
N ARG A 309 20.98 -11.97 9.79
CA ARG A 309 22.36 -11.44 9.77
C ARG A 309 22.77 -10.82 11.10
N PHE A 310 24.04 -10.37 11.18
CA PHE A 310 24.52 -9.61 12.32
C PHE A 310 23.66 -8.34 12.55
N PRO A 311 23.14 -8.09 13.77
CA PRO A 311 22.10 -7.10 14.04
C PRO A 311 22.62 -5.64 14.10
N ILE A 312 23.28 -5.17 13.03
CA ILE A 312 23.96 -3.87 13.02
C ILE A 312 22.97 -2.69 13.02
N VAL A 313 21.86 -2.79 12.28
CA VAL A 313 20.84 -1.74 12.26
C VAL A 313 20.16 -1.68 13.62
N THR A 314 19.82 -2.82 14.20
CA THR A 314 19.26 -2.96 15.55
C THR A 314 20.15 -2.31 16.61
N ILE A 315 21.45 -2.55 16.56
CA ILE A 315 22.43 -1.92 17.47
C ILE A 315 22.39 -0.41 17.34
N PHE A 316 22.41 0.13 16.11
CA PHE A 316 22.33 1.58 15.91
C PHE A 316 20.98 2.15 16.34
N VAL A 317 19.87 1.44 16.19
CA VAL A 317 18.56 1.84 16.74
C VAL A 317 18.63 1.98 18.27
N PHE A 318 19.17 0.97 18.98
CA PHE A 318 19.29 1.02 20.43
C PHE A 318 20.25 2.11 20.91
N VAL A 319 21.39 2.30 20.24
CA VAL A 319 22.31 3.43 20.55
C VAL A 319 21.57 4.77 20.33
N GLY A 320 20.82 4.90 19.25
CA GLY A 320 20.01 6.10 18.97
C GLY A 320 18.96 6.36 20.05
N ILE A 321 18.24 5.31 20.49
CA ILE A 321 17.30 5.39 21.61
C ILE A 321 18.04 5.86 22.87
N ALA A 322 19.17 5.23 23.23
CA ALA A 322 19.95 5.58 24.42
C ALA A 322 20.41 7.05 24.39
N VAL A 323 20.92 7.53 23.26
CA VAL A 323 21.30 8.93 23.06
C VAL A 323 20.12 9.89 23.23
N CYS A 324 18.97 9.56 22.63
CA CYS A 324 17.76 10.36 22.73
C CYS A 324 17.21 10.40 24.18
N VAL A 325 17.23 9.27 24.88
CA VAL A 325 16.80 9.15 26.27
C VAL A 325 17.77 9.89 27.21
N ALA A 326 19.09 9.72 27.04
CA ALA A 326 20.08 10.44 27.82
C ALA A 326 19.94 11.98 27.69
N ARG A 327 19.53 12.44 26.49
CA ARG A 327 19.29 13.85 26.20
C ARG A 327 17.80 14.24 26.25
N TRP A 328 16.97 13.49 26.97
CA TRP A 328 15.51 13.63 26.97
C TRP A 328 15.03 15.06 27.25
N ARG A 329 15.70 15.76 28.19
CA ARG A 329 15.31 17.11 28.60
C ARG A 329 15.66 18.18 27.55
N THR A 330 16.71 17.99 26.78
CA THR A 330 17.26 19.00 25.87
C THR A 330 16.98 18.72 24.38
N PHE A 331 16.78 17.45 24.04
CA PHE A 331 16.63 17.01 22.65
C PHE A 331 15.16 16.65 22.31
N VAL A 332 14.34 17.67 22.00
CA VAL A 332 12.90 17.51 21.70
C VAL A 332 12.65 16.60 20.49
N ALA A 333 13.47 16.70 19.44
CA ALA A 333 13.36 15.82 18.29
C ALA A 333 13.61 14.36 18.67
N GLY A 334 14.59 14.08 19.53
CA GLY A 334 14.85 12.73 20.06
C GLY A 334 13.66 12.19 20.83
N ARG A 335 13.02 13.02 21.67
CA ARG A 335 11.76 12.64 22.34
C ARG A 335 10.68 12.24 21.35
N ALA A 336 10.52 13.03 20.28
CA ALA A 336 9.53 12.74 19.26
C ALA A 336 9.79 11.38 18.58
N LEU A 337 11.04 11.11 18.22
CA LEU A 337 11.43 9.86 17.57
C LEU A 337 11.21 8.65 18.49
N VAL A 338 11.64 8.72 19.74
CA VAL A 338 11.44 7.61 20.70
C VAL A 338 9.95 7.42 21.02
N SER A 339 9.18 8.50 21.16
CA SER A 339 7.75 8.40 21.46
C SER A 339 6.96 7.79 20.31
N ILE A 340 7.22 8.20 19.06
CA ILE A 340 6.53 7.63 17.90
C ILE A 340 6.98 6.19 17.66
N TRP A 341 8.26 5.86 17.89
CA TRP A 341 8.77 4.50 17.83
C TRP A 341 8.06 3.59 18.84
N ALA A 342 7.95 4.03 20.10
CA ALA A 342 7.27 3.26 21.14
C ALA A 342 5.79 3.04 20.81
N VAL A 343 5.08 4.08 20.32
CA VAL A 343 3.66 3.96 19.95
C VAL A 343 3.47 3.03 18.76
N THR A 344 4.30 3.15 17.71
CA THR A 344 4.19 2.26 16.56
C THR A 344 4.59 0.82 16.91
N LEU A 345 5.55 0.62 17.81
CA LEU A 345 5.88 -0.70 18.35
C LEU A 345 4.68 -1.31 19.10
N LEU A 346 4.00 -0.53 19.95
CA LEU A 346 2.78 -0.98 20.62
C LEU A 346 1.68 -1.31 19.60
N MET A 347 1.54 -0.53 18.53
CA MET A 347 0.58 -0.83 17.47
C MET A 347 0.89 -2.16 16.76
N THR A 348 2.15 -2.56 16.61
CA THR A 348 2.51 -3.85 15.99
C THR A 348 2.21 -5.07 16.87
N PHE A 349 2.05 -4.89 18.19
CA PHE A 349 1.65 -6.00 19.08
C PHE A 349 0.27 -6.56 18.74
N GLY A 350 -0.59 -5.74 18.18
CA GLY A 350 -1.83 -6.16 17.55
C GLY A 350 -2.92 -6.64 18.49
N ARG A 351 -3.96 -7.21 17.87
CA ARG A 351 -5.11 -7.80 18.56
C ARG A 351 -4.71 -8.97 19.44
N THR A 352 -3.67 -9.69 19.09
CA THR A 352 -3.10 -10.79 19.89
C THR A 352 -2.74 -10.34 21.31
N THR A 353 -2.31 -9.07 21.49
CA THR A 353 -1.98 -8.50 22.81
C THR A 353 -3.11 -7.66 23.40
N PHE A 354 -3.67 -6.76 22.60
CA PHE A 354 -4.60 -5.75 23.12
C PHE A 354 -6.08 -6.07 22.88
N GLY A 355 -6.39 -7.15 22.16
CA GLY A 355 -7.73 -7.66 22.00
C GLY A 355 -8.76 -6.60 21.59
N ALA A 356 -9.73 -6.39 22.47
CA ALA A 356 -10.85 -5.48 22.23
C ALA A 356 -10.47 -3.99 22.07
N LEU A 357 -9.29 -3.54 22.53
CA LEU A 357 -8.86 -2.14 22.36
C LEU A 357 -8.72 -1.75 20.88
N TYR A 358 -8.41 -2.72 20.02
CA TYR A 358 -8.35 -2.47 18.57
C TYR A 358 -9.70 -2.12 17.97
N ARG A 359 -10.82 -2.47 18.62
CA ARG A 359 -12.18 -2.08 18.17
C ARG A 359 -12.40 -0.57 18.22
N LEU A 360 -11.56 0.17 18.95
CA LEU A 360 -11.60 1.64 18.99
C LEU A 360 -11.07 2.28 17.71
N LEU A 361 -10.31 1.56 16.88
CA LEU A 361 -9.86 2.06 15.59
C LEU A 361 -11.00 1.96 14.58
N PRO A 362 -11.36 3.05 13.87
CA PRO A 362 -12.35 3.01 12.81
C PRO A 362 -11.97 1.96 11.75
N GLY A 363 -12.92 1.15 11.28
CA GLY A 363 -12.62 0.08 10.30
C GLY A 363 -11.74 -1.05 10.83
N SER A 364 -11.66 -1.22 12.15
CA SER A 364 -10.77 -2.21 12.78
C SER A 364 -10.98 -3.64 12.29
N SER A 365 -12.17 -4.02 11.83
CA SER A 365 -12.46 -5.35 11.27
C SER A 365 -11.68 -5.66 9.98
N ASP A 366 -11.21 -4.63 9.29
CA ASP A 366 -10.63 -4.73 7.94
C ASP A 366 -9.14 -4.29 7.91
N ILE A 367 -8.53 -4.00 9.08
CA ILE A 367 -7.14 -3.57 9.20
C ILE A 367 -6.21 -4.77 9.34
N PHE A 368 -5.12 -4.79 8.56
CA PHE A 368 -4.01 -5.73 8.70
C PHE A 368 -2.92 -5.15 9.60
N ILE A 369 -2.89 -5.66 10.82
CA ILE A 369 -2.02 -5.16 11.90
C ILE A 369 -0.54 -5.29 11.55
N ARG A 370 -0.14 -6.35 10.85
CA ARG A 370 1.25 -6.57 10.43
C ARG A 370 1.84 -5.35 9.68
N ARG A 371 1.02 -4.57 8.96
CA ARG A 371 1.47 -3.38 8.22
C ARG A 371 1.91 -2.21 9.10
N PHE A 372 1.57 -2.22 10.40
CA PHE A 372 2.04 -1.19 11.33
C PHE A 372 3.54 -1.26 11.61
N GLU A 373 4.20 -2.36 11.25
CA GLU A 373 5.65 -2.50 11.25
C GLU A 373 6.36 -1.35 10.51
N MET A 374 5.77 -0.83 9.45
CA MET A 374 6.30 0.31 8.71
C MET A 374 6.59 1.52 9.62
N GLY A 375 5.78 1.76 10.64
CA GLY A 375 6.01 2.83 11.62
C GLY A 375 7.23 2.58 12.51
N VAL A 376 7.42 1.32 12.94
CA VAL A 376 8.60 0.89 13.72
C VAL A 376 9.86 1.04 12.87
N HIS A 377 9.80 0.63 11.60
CA HIS A 377 10.93 0.74 10.67
C HIS A 377 11.32 2.19 10.41
N LEU A 378 10.38 3.07 10.06
CA LEU A 378 10.68 4.48 9.78
C LEU A 378 11.30 5.19 10.99
N SER A 379 10.70 5.01 12.16
CA SER A 379 11.24 5.61 13.39
C SER A 379 12.59 4.99 13.78
N GLY A 380 12.74 3.67 13.60
CA GLY A 380 14.00 2.94 13.81
C GLY A 380 15.13 3.42 12.90
N ILE A 381 14.85 3.61 11.59
CA ILE A 381 15.82 4.16 10.63
C ILE A 381 16.31 5.56 11.07
N LEU A 382 15.41 6.42 11.51
CA LEU A 382 15.78 7.76 12.01
C LEU A 382 16.61 7.69 13.29
N LEU A 383 16.26 6.78 14.21
CA LEU A 383 17.03 6.50 15.43
C LEU A 383 18.38 5.87 15.11
N ALA A 384 18.46 4.95 14.15
CA ALA A 384 19.73 4.37 13.68
C ALA A 384 20.65 5.47 13.12
N GLY A 385 20.11 6.45 12.38
CA GLY A 385 20.88 7.61 11.92
C GLY A 385 21.46 8.44 13.08
N VAL A 386 20.70 8.59 14.18
CA VAL A 386 21.20 9.25 15.41
C VAL A 386 22.32 8.42 16.04
N GLY A 387 22.11 7.10 16.16
CA GLY A 387 23.09 6.17 16.74
C GLY A 387 24.39 6.10 15.94
N LEU A 388 24.28 5.99 14.62
CA LEU A 388 25.43 5.93 13.72
C LEU A 388 26.31 7.20 13.80
N VAL A 389 25.67 8.39 13.78
CA VAL A 389 26.42 9.66 13.91
C VAL A 389 27.06 9.78 15.29
N PHE A 390 26.39 9.33 16.35
CA PHE A 390 26.97 9.32 17.69
C PHE A 390 28.21 8.42 17.76
N VAL A 391 28.13 7.21 17.24
CA VAL A 391 29.26 6.25 17.21
C VAL A 391 30.40 6.81 16.34
N ALA A 392 30.09 7.37 15.17
CA ALA A 392 31.07 7.98 14.29
C ALA A 392 31.79 9.18 14.96
N GLN A 393 31.06 10.03 15.68
CA GLN A 393 31.66 11.13 16.45
C GLN A 393 32.56 10.64 17.57
N ALA A 394 32.10 9.64 18.33
CA ALA A 394 32.91 9.03 19.40
C ALA A 394 34.21 8.41 18.84
N ALA A 395 34.11 7.68 17.72
CA ALA A 395 35.26 7.12 17.04
C ALA A 395 36.25 8.20 16.54
N LEU A 396 35.72 9.30 15.96
CA LEU A 396 36.54 10.42 15.53
C LEU A 396 37.22 11.13 16.72
N ASP A 397 36.58 11.28 17.84
CA ASP A 397 37.16 11.90 19.04
C ASP A 397 38.24 11.02 19.64
N ILE A 398 38.03 9.69 19.66
CA ILE A 398 39.07 8.72 20.04
C ILE A 398 40.26 8.78 19.06
N ALA A 399 39.99 8.81 17.76
CA ALA A 399 41.03 8.91 16.74
C ALA A 399 41.80 10.24 16.88
N ARG A 400 41.15 11.35 17.12
CA ARG A 400 41.80 12.65 17.37
C ARG A 400 42.76 12.56 18.56
N ARG A 401 42.32 12.00 19.67
CA ARG A 401 43.19 11.79 20.85
C ARG A 401 44.39 10.93 20.54
N LEU A 402 44.21 9.81 19.86
CA LEU A 402 45.25 8.83 19.58
C LEU A 402 46.22 9.26 18.48
N PHE A 403 45.73 9.94 17.41
CA PHE A 403 46.50 10.23 16.22
C PHE A 403 47.06 11.66 16.19
N TRP A 404 46.37 12.62 16.80
CA TRP A 404 46.79 14.05 16.76
C TRP A 404 47.13 14.64 18.10
N GLY A 405 47.01 13.87 19.19
CA GLY A 405 47.34 14.35 20.53
C GLY A 405 46.36 15.45 21.07
N GLU A 406 45.25 15.68 20.39
CA GLU A 406 44.26 16.64 20.77
C GLU A 406 43.33 16.08 21.84
N SER A 407 43.25 16.77 23.00
CA SER A 407 42.25 16.48 24.04
C SER A 407 41.17 17.57 24.02
N PRO A 408 39.88 17.21 24.16
CA PRO A 408 38.78 18.16 24.31
C PRO A 408 38.98 19.13 25.49
N ASP A 409 39.75 18.70 26.48
CA ASP A 409 40.01 19.49 27.72
C ASP A 409 41.33 20.24 27.68
N GLY A 410 42.00 20.35 26.52
CA GLY A 410 43.28 21.06 26.35
C GLY A 410 44.47 20.41 27.04
N ARG A 411 44.35 19.18 27.54
CA ARG A 411 45.48 18.42 28.15
C ARG A 411 46.23 17.67 27.07
N PRO A 412 47.59 17.64 27.13
CA PRO A 412 48.36 16.84 26.18
C PRO A 412 47.98 15.38 26.28
N ALA A 413 47.56 14.75 25.16
CA ALA A 413 47.30 13.34 25.10
C ALA A 413 48.59 12.53 24.98
N PRO A 414 48.63 11.26 25.44
CA PRO A 414 49.80 10.43 25.29
C PRO A 414 50.18 10.25 23.81
N THR A 415 51.44 10.44 23.49
CA THR A 415 51.97 10.30 22.12
C THR A 415 51.99 8.82 21.72
N VAL A 416 51.16 8.46 20.75
CA VAL A 416 51.09 7.12 20.16
C VAL A 416 52.09 7.06 18.99
N SER A 417 52.87 5.94 18.91
CA SER A 417 53.84 5.77 17.83
C SER A 417 53.18 5.71 16.44
N PRO A 418 53.89 6.11 15.36
CA PRO A 418 53.33 6.05 14.00
C PRO A 418 52.84 4.64 13.59
N SER A 419 53.57 3.60 14.01
CA SER A 419 53.23 2.20 13.75
C SER A 419 51.94 1.77 14.48
N SER A 420 51.78 2.19 15.75
CA SER A 420 50.54 1.92 16.52
C SER A 420 49.32 2.66 15.93
N ARG A 421 49.55 3.88 15.41
CA ARG A 421 48.45 4.65 14.72
C ARG A 421 47.99 3.90 13.46
N ALA A 422 48.91 3.41 12.63
CA ALA A 422 48.60 2.64 11.44
C ALA A 422 47.87 1.35 11.78
N ALA A 423 48.30 0.63 12.83
CA ALA A 423 47.65 -0.59 13.29
C ALA A 423 46.25 -0.35 13.80
N ILE A 424 46.01 0.71 14.57
CA ILE A 424 44.63 1.09 15.04
C ILE A 424 43.75 1.47 13.87
N ALA A 425 44.26 2.26 12.89
CA ALA A 425 43.48 2.62 11.70
C ALA A 425 43.09 1.36 10.88
N ALA A 426 44.05 0.45 10.65
CA ALA A 426 43.80 -0.80 9.96
C ALA A 426 42.74 -1.66 10.71
N LEU A 427 42.84 -1.75 12.03
CA LEU A 427 41.91 -2.52 12.85
C LEU A 427 40.50 -1.89 12.79
N CYS A 428 40.38 -0.55 12.82
CA CYS A 428 39.10 0.14 12.66
C CYS A 428 38.48 -0.09 11.28
N ILE A 429 39.27 -0.07 10.21
CA ILE A 429 38.81 -0.35 8.84
C ILE A 429 38.35 -1.80 8.74
N VAL A 430 39.15 -2.76 9.20
CA VAL A 430 38.80 -4.18 9.21
C VAL A 430 37.51 -4.40 10.04
N GLY A 431 37.41 -3.80 11.23
CA GLY A 431 36.23 -3.88 12.06
C GLY A 431 34.99 -3.33 11.36
N LEU A 432 35.12 -2.19 10.66
CA LEU A 432 34.02 -1.61 9.88
C LEU A 432 33.59 -2.54 8.73
N VAL A 433 34.55 -3.09 8.00
CA VAL A 433 34.24 -4.03 6.90
C VAL A 433 33.56 -5.30 7.45
N VAL A 434 34.06 -5.89 8.51
CA VAL A 434 33.49 -7.10 9.14
C VAL A 434 32.05 -6.83 9.60
N VAL A 435 31.74 -5.63 10.10
CA VAL A 435 30.43 -5.27 10.61
C VAL A 435 29.45 -4.97 9.47
N LEU A 436 29.89 -4.30 8.40
CA LEU A 436 29.01 -3.88 7.30
C LEU A 436 28.88 -4.94 6.19
N ALA A 437 29.89 -5.79 5.99
CA ALA A 437 29.88 -6.80 4.93
C ALA A 437 28.65 -7.74 5.00
N PRO A 438 28.23 -8.26 6.17
CA PRO A 438 27.04 -9.11 6.21
C PRO A 438 25.75 -8.41 5.76
N ALA A 439 25.60 -7.11 6.07
CA ALA A 439 24.44 -6.35 5.62
C ALA A 439 24.47 -6.12 4.10
N TRP A 440 25.66 -5.81 3.57
CA TRP A 440 25.85 -5.61 2.13
C TRP A 440 25.65 -6.91 1.34
N THR A 441 26.32 -8.00 1.74
CA THR A 441 26.22 -9.28 1.04
C THR A 441 24.83 -9.89 1.09
N ASN A 442 24.09 -9.70 2.17
CA ASN A 442 22.70 -10.14 2.28
C ASN A 442 21.80 -9.40 1.29
N LEU A 443 21.97 -8.08 1.16
CA LEU A 443 21.19 -7.29 0.23
C LEU A 443 21.54 -7.59 -1.23
N ASP A 444 22.83 -7.69 -1.55
CA ASP A 444 23.33 -8.07 -2.87
C ASP A 444 22.84 -9.47 -3.29
N ALA A 445 22.87 -10.44 -2.37
CA ALA A 445 22.33 -11.77 -2.62
C ALA A 445 20.83 -11.75 -2.90
N TYR A 446 20.09 -10.90 -2.19
CA TYR A 446 18.66 -10.76 -2.40
C TYR A 446 18.32 -10.10 -3.76
N ASP A 447 19.01 -9.01 -4.11
CA ASP A 447 18.84 -8.31 -5.37
C ASP A 447 19.26 -9.18 -6.56
N THR A 448 20.35 -9.98 -6.40
CA THR A 448 20.77 -11.00 -7.37
C THR A 448 19.71 -12.08 -7.54
N HIS A 449 19.15 -12.60 -6.44
CA HIS A 449 18.07 -13.59 -6.49
C HIS A 449 16.84 -13.04 -7.25
N ASN A 450 16.42 -11.83 -6.93
CA ASN A 450 15.33 -11.17 -7.66
C ASN A 450 15.65 -11.02 -9.17
N SER A 451 16.87 -10.57 -9.50
CA SER A 451 17.29 -10.37 -10.89
C SER A 451 17.31 -11.68 -11.70
N VAL A 452 17.82 -12.77 -11.09
CA VAL A 452 17.85 -14.10 -11.71
C VAL A 452 16.44 -14.61 -11.96
N ASN A 453 15.54 -14.52 -10.98
CA ASN A 453 14.17 -15.00 -11.14
C ASN A 453 13.38 -14.19 -12.18
N VAL A 454 13.54 -12.86 -12.21
CA VAL A 454 12.98 -12.02 -13.28
C VAL A 454 13.55 -12.42 -14.65
N GLY A 455 14.82 -12.79 -14.72
CA GLY A 455 15.47 -13.29 -15.96
C GLY A 455 14.88 -14.62 -16.42
N LEU A 456 14.67 -15.57 -15.51
CA LEU A 456 14.07 -16.86 -15.79
C LEU A 456 12.61 -16.69 -16.27
N GLN A 457 11.82 -15.89 -15.55
CA GLN A 457 10.45 -15.61 -15.95
C GLN A 457 10.35 -15.00 -17.34
N ALA A 458 11.27 -14.08 -17.70
CA ALA A 458 11.30 -13.49 -19.04
C ALA A 458 11.65 -14.51 -20.14
N ALA A 459 12.48 -15.51 -19.83
CA ALA A 459 12.80 -16.60 -20.76
C ALA A 459 11.58 -17.53 -20.94
N ASP A 460 10.93 -17.91 -19.84
CA ASP A 460 9.72 -18.74 -19.86
C ASP A 460 8.55 -18.04 -20.56
N ASP A 461 8.41 -16.73 -20.37
CA ASP A 461 7.44 -15.92 -21.09
C ASP A 461 7.65 -15.97 -22.61
N THR A 462 8.90 -15.95 -23.07
CA THR A 462 9.20 -16.06 -24.49
C THR A 462 8.84 -17.44 -25.05
N GLN A 463 9.00 -18.50 -24.28
CA GLN A 463 8.80 -19.88 -24.77
C GLN A 463 7.37 -20.39 -24.51
N GLN A 464 6.87 -20.26 -23.28
CA GLN A 464 5.62 -20.87 -22.84
C GLN A 464 4.43 -19.93 -23.09
N ALA A 465 4.60 -18.64 -22.81
CA ALA A 465 3.54 -17.66 -22.94
C ALA A 465 3.05 -17.51 -24.39
N THR A 466 3.93 -17.63 -25.39
CA THR A 466 3.53 -17.59 -26.81
C THR A 466 2.47 -18.66 -27.14
N GLN A 467 2.56 -19.83 -26.51
CA GLN A 467 1.60 -20.92 -26.71
C GLN A 467 0.25 -20.60 -26.07
N LEU A 468 0.27 -20.10 -24.83
CA LEU A 468 -0.93 -19.66 -24.13
C LEU A 468 -1.59 -18.46 -24.81
N ASP A 469 -0.82 -17.48 -25.26
CA ASP A 469 -1.32 -16.27 -25.93
C ASP A 469 -2.06 -16.60 -27.25
N GLN A 470 -1.69 -17.67 -27.97
CA GLN A 470 -2.45 -18.15 -29.12
C GLN A 470 -3.86 -18.64 -28.72
N LEU A 471 -3.99 -19.29 -27.58
CA LEU A 471 -5.29 -19.71 -27.05
C LEU A 471 -6.10 -18.51 -26.55
N LEU A 472 -5.44 -17.55 -25.90
CA LEU A 472 -6.09 -16.31 -25.44
C LEU A 472 -6.54 -15.42 -26.60
N ALA A 473 -5.82 -15.43 -27.73
CA ALA A 473 -6.27 -14.77 -28.95
C ALA A 473 -7.59 -15.35 -29.47
N TYR A 474 -7.76 -16.69 -29.39
CA TYR A 474 -9.04 -17.31 -29.71
C TYR A 474 -10.15 -16.91 -28.73
N VAL A 475 -9.87 -16.87 -27.41
CA VAL A 475 -10.83 -16.42 -26.39
C VAL A 475 -11.28 -14.98 -26.65
N ARG A 476 -10.35 -14.08 -26.98
CA ARG A 476 -10.69 -12.68 -27.31
C ARG A 476 -11.51 -12.52 -28.59
N ALA A 477 -11.24 -13.36 -29.60
CA ALA A 477 -11.99 -13.35 -30.85
C ALA A 477 -13.42 -13.92 -30.70
N HIS A 478 -13.64 -14.75 -29.69
CA HIS A 478 -14.90 -15.43 -29.45
C HIS A 478 -15.32 -15.27 -27.98
N PRO A 479 -15.64 -14.06 -27.51
CA PRO A 479 -15.97 -13.80 -26.10
C PRO A 479 -17.23 -14.57 -25.69
N ARG A 480 -17.13 -15.35 -24.61
CA ARG A 480 -18.21 -16.24 -24.12
C ARG A 480 -18.39 -16.20 -22.61
N GLY A 481 -17.77 -15.30 -21.90
CA GLY A 481 -17.70 -15.27 -20.44
C GLY A 481 -16.28 -15.38 -19.94
N ARG A 482 -16.14 -15.69 -18.67
CA ARG A 482 -14.85 -15.82 -17.96
C ARG A 482 -14.08 -17.07 -18.36
N VAL A 483 -12.80 -17.05 -18.05
CA VAL A 483 -11.90 -18.20 -18.16
C VAL A 483 -11.66 -18.79 -16.76
N TYR A 484 -11.69 -20.10 -16.64
CA TYR A 484 -11.24 -20.84 -15.48
C TYR A 484 -9.93 -21.57 -15.81
N ALA A 485 -8.91 -21.42 -14.96
CA ALA A 485 -7.60 -22.07 -15.15
C ALA A 485 -7.08 -22.70 -13.84
N GLY A 486 -7.99 -23.26 -13.04
CA GLY A 486 -7.72 -23.82 -11.72
C GLY A 486 -7.78 -22.77 -10.61
N LEU A 487 -7.62 -23.24 -9.38
CA LEU A 487 -7.63 -22.45 -8.14
C LEU A 487 -6.29 -22.57 -7.43
N PRO A 488 -5.96 -21.67 -6.49
CA PRO A 488 -4.80 -21.82 -5.61
C PRO A 488 -4.85 -23.08 -4.72
N THR A 489 -6.01 -23.70 -4.59
CA THR A 489 -6.25 -24.85 -3.73
C THR A 489 -6.30 -26.20 -4.48
N ASN A 490 -6.17 -26.19 -5.80
CA ASN A 490 -6.15 -27.37 -6.64
C ASN A 490 -4.98 -27.38 -7.64
N TRP A 491 -5.10 -28.11 -8.75
CA TRP A 491 -4.10 -28.21 -9.81
C TRP A 491 -3.67 -26.86 -10.42
N GLY A 492 -4.46 -25.79 -10.24
CA GLY A 492 -4.12 -24.44 -10.70
C GLY A 492 -2.88 -23.86 -10.05
N GLN A 493 -2.52 -24.29 -8.82
CA GLN A 493 -1.31 -23.84 -8.14
C GLN A 493 -0.03 -24.24 -8.90
N ASP A 494 -0.02 -25.45 -9.45
CA ASP A 494 1.16 -26.03 -10.15
C ASP A 494 1.08 -25.86 -11.67
N PHE A 495 0.00 -25.30 -12.17
CA PHE A 495 -0.21 -25.01 -13.59
C PHE A 495 0.26 -23.59 -13.89
N VAL A 496 1.45 -23.44 -14.44
CA VAL A 496 2.21 -22.20 -14.47
C VAL A 496 2.70 -21.81 -15.89
N VAL A 497 3.02 -20.54 -16.04
CA VAL A 497 3.91 -19.98 -17.06
C VAL A 497 5.18 -19.54 -16.34
N GLY A 498 6.28 -20.28 -16.47
CA GLY A 498 7.44 -20.10 -15.63
C GLY A 498 7.10 -20.35 -14.15
N ALA A 499 7.19 -19.31 -13.32
CA ALA A 499 6.81 -19.37 -11.90
C ALA A 499 5.38 -18.86 -11.63
N VAL A 500 4.72 -18.24 -12.61
CA VAL A 500 3.42 -17.58 -12.42
C VAL A 500 2.27 -18.52 -12.74
N PRO A 501 1.35 -18.82 -11.80
CA PRO A 501 0.16 -19.63 -12.04
C PRO A 501 -0.68 -19.08 -13.20
N VAL A 502 -1.24 -19.97 -14.02
CA VAL A 502 -1.98 -19.54 -15.23
C VAL A 502 -3.17 -18.66 -14.88
N PHE A 503 -3.95 -18.98 -13.83
CA PHE A 503 -5.07 -18.14 -13.42
C PHE A 503 -4.61 -16.70 -13.10
N LYS A 504 -3.42 -16.52 -12.53
CA LYS A 504 -2.83 -15.21 -12.25
C LYS A 504 -2.18 -14.58 -13.50
N TYR A 505 -1.64 -15.40 -14.38
CA TYR A 505 -1.12 -14.95 -15.66
C TYR A 505 -2.22 -14.31 -16.52
N LEU A 506 -3.47 -14.81 -16.45
CA LEU A 506 -4.63 -14.27 -17.18
C LEU A 506 -4.90 -12.80 -16.81
N GLU A 507 -4.67 -12.39 -15.55
CA GLU A 507 -4.81 -10.99 -15.12
C GLU A 507 -3.82 -10.07 -15.84
N SER A 508 -2.58 -10.54 -16.05
CA SER A 508 -1.57 -9.76 -16.79
C SER A 508 -1.95 -9.53 -18.25
N LYS A 509 -2.92 -10.29 -18.75
CA LYS A 509 -3.45 -10.25 -20.12
C LYS A 509 -4.83 -9.62 -20.23
N ASP A 510 -5.35 -9.02 -19.16
CA ASP A 510 -6.70 -8.43 -19.07
C ASP A 510 -7.80 -9.42 -19.48
N ILE A 511 -7.64 -10.68 -19.13
CA ILE A 511 -8.66 -11.71 -19.27
C ILE A 511 -9.51 -11.72 -18.00
N ASP A 512 -10.83 -11.66 -18.18
CA ASP A 512 -11.78 -11.87 -17.08
C ASP A 512 -11.74 -13.36 -16.68
N GLU A 513 -11.34 -13.63 -15.44
CA GLU A 513 -11.06 -14.99 -14.99
C GLU A 513 -11.75 -15.30 -13.64
N VAL A 514 -11.78 -16.58 -13.26
CA VAL A 514 -12.18 -17.07 -11.95
C VAL A 514 -11.04 -17.91 -11.41
N GLY A 515 -10.59 -17.62 -10.19
CA GLY A 515 -9.59 -18.43 -9.51
C GLY A 515 -8.58 -17.67 -8.67
N TYR A 516 -8.34 -16.42 -8.96
CA TYR A 516 -7.51 -15.57 -8.12
C TYR A 516 -8.30 -14.39 -7.56
N THR A 517 -8.25 -14.25 -6.23
CA THR A 517 -8.84 -13.10 -5.57
C THR A 517 -7.83 -12.45 -4.64
N LEU A 518 -7.62 -11.14 -4.79
CA LEU A 518 -7.20 -10.35 -3.66
C LEU A 518 -8.39 -10.23 -2.71
N ARG A 519 -8.12 -10.45 -1.43
CA ARG A 519 -9.09 -10.30 -0.37
C ARG A 519 -10.01 -9.08 -0.54
N THR A 520 -11.24 -9.20 -0.13
CA THR A 520 -12.19 -8.09 0.09
C THR A 520 -12.48 -7.19 -1.10
N ALA A 521 -12.30 -7.67 -2.33
CA ALA A 521 -12.66 -6.88 -3.51
C ALA A 521 -14.18 -6.72 -3.65
N SER A 522 -14.93 -7.80 -3.42
CA SER A 522 -16.38 -7.89 -3.56
C SER A 522 -16.98 -8.91 -2.60
N LEU A 523 -18.31 -9.05 -2.58
CA LEU A 523 -18.98 -10.14 -1.85
C LEU A 523 -18.72 -11.51 -2.48
N MET A 524 -18.32 -11.59 -3.75
CA MET A 524 -18.01 -12.84 -4.43
C MET A 524 -16.57 -13.32 -4.23
N THR A 525 -15.72 -12.54 -3.58
CA THR A 525 -14.32 -12.91 -3.30
C THR A 525 -14.20 -14.24 -2.55
N ASP A 526 -14.97 -14.41 -1.46
CA ASP A 526 -14.95 -15.67 -0.69
C ASP A 526 -15.66 -16.82 -1.41
N PRO A 527 -16.85 -16.66 -2.04
CA PRO A 527 -17.48 -17.72 -2.83
C PRO A 527 -16.60 -18.30 -3.94
N GLU A 528 -15.73 -17.53 -4.57
CA GLU A 528 -14.79 -18.03 -5.58
C GLU A 528 -13.87 -19.14 -5.06
N TYR A 529 -13.45 -19.09 -3.80
CA TYR A 529 -12.64 -20.15 -3.18
C TYR A 529 -13.37 -21.48 -3.04
N TYR A 530 -14.72 -21.43 -3.06
CA TYR A 530 -15.59 -22.58 -2.93
C TYR A 530 -16.21 -23.02 -4.25
N PHE A 531 -15.73 -22.51 -5.36
CA PHE A 531 -16.12 -22.97 -6.69
C PHE A 531 -15.82 -24.46 -6.83
N ASP A 532 -16.86 -25.26 -7.12
CA ASP A 532 -16.71 -26.69 -7.35
C ASP A 532 -16.56 -26.99 -8.84
N GLU A 533 -15.32 -27.25 -9.26
CA GLU A 533 -15.01 -27.55 -10.66
C GLU A 533 -15.70 -28.83 -11.19
N SER A 534 -16.16 -29.71 -10.31
CA SER A 534 -16.89 -30.92 -10.68
C SER A 534 -18.40 -30.70 -10.86
N ASN A 535 -18.95 -29.57 -10.37
CA ASN A 535 -20.35 -29.20 -10.51
C ASN A 535 -20.60 -28.41 -11.81
N PRO A 536 -21.25 -28.99 -12.84
CA PRO A 536 -21.55 -28.25 -14.07
C PRO A 536 -22.43 -27.01 -13.88
N GLY A 537 -23.15 -26.91 -12.75
CA GLY A 537 -24.02 -25.78 -12.44
C GLY A 537 -23.26 -24.53 -11.99
N ASP A 538 -22.05 -24.69 -11.45
CA ASP A 538 -21.23 -23.58 -10.98
C ASP A 538 -20.67 -22.75 -12.15
N TYR A 539 -20.35 -23.37 -13.27
CA TYR A 539 -19.77 -22.66 -14.43
C TYR A 539 -20.67 -21.54 -14.96
N PRO A 540 -21.97 -21.78 -15.26
CA PRO A 540 -22.87 -20.69 -15.65
C PRO A 540 -23.07 -19.66 -14.53
N LEU A 541 -23.16 -20.10 -13.27
CA LEU A 541 -23.35 -19.20 -12.13
C LEU A 541 -22.21 -18.19 -12.02
N PHE A 542 -20.96 -18.65 -12.21
CA PHE A 542 -19.76 -17.78 -12.21
C PHE A 542 -19.49 -17.12 -13.58
N GLY A 543 -20.32 -17.41 -14.60
CA GLY A 543 -20.18 -16.84 -15.94
C GLY A 543 -18.97 -17.38 -16.70
N ILE A 544 -18.57 -18.62 -16.45
CA ILE A 544 -17.40 -19.25 -17.06
C ILE A 544 -17.78 -19.85 -18.42
N GLY A 545 -17.17 -19.36 -19.49
CA GLY A 545 -17.39 -19.87 -20.85
C GLY A 545 -16.24 -20.70 -21.39
N TYR A 546 -15.06 -20.61 -20.77
CA TYR A 546 -13.86 -21.33 -21.15
C TYR A 546 -13.13 -21.94 -19.96
N LEU A 547 -12.50 -23.08 -20.20
CA LEU A 547 -11.56 -23.72 -19.30
C LEU A 547 -10.20 -23.81 -20.00
N ILE A 548 -9.14 -23.42 -19.34
CA ILE A 548 -7.76 -23.70 -19.75
C ILE A 548 -7.16 -24.66 -18.72
N ALA A 549 -6.76 -25.85 -19.17
CA ALA A 549 -6.26 -26.92 -18.31
C ALA A 549 -4.92 -27.44 -18.82
N PRO A 550 -4.12 -28.11 -17.97
CA PRO A 550 -2.90 -28.81 -18.41
C PRO A 550 -3.18 -29.86 -19.49
N GLU A 551 -2.23 -30.04 -20.42
CA GLU A 551 -2.28 -31.16 -21.34
C GLU A 551 -2.35 -32.48 -20.58
N GLY A 552 -3.28 -33.35 -20.98
CA GLY A 552 -3.50 -34.64 -20.29
C GLY A 552 -4.52 -34.60 -19.16
N LEU A 553 -4.90 -33.41 -18.65
CA LEU A 553 -6.02 -33.29 -17.72
C LEU A 553 -7.35 -33.17 -18.49
N PRO A 554 -8.29 -34.12 -18.36
CA PRO A 554 -9.60 -34.00 -19.01
C PRO A 554 -10.40 -32.85 -18.33
N SER A 555 -11.35 -32.29 -19.08
CA SER A 555 -12.28 -31.34 -18.48
C SER A 555 -13.08 -32.01 -17.37
N PRO A 556 -13.20 -31.41 -16.17
CA PRO A 556 -13.97 -32.00 -15.06
C PRO A 556 -15.47 -32.03 -15.34
N VAL A 557 -15.95 -31.26 -16.30
CA VAL A 557 -17.35 -31.20 -16.74
C VAL A 557 -17.45 -31.41 -18.27
N PRO A 558 -18.64 -31.72 -18.82
CA PRO A 558 -18.83 -31.80 -20.26
C PRO A 558 -18.41 -30.51 -20.96
N ALA A 559 -17.40 -30.58 -21.82
CA ALA A 559 -16.87 -29.45 -22.57
C ALA A 559 -16.30 -29.90 -23.92
N GLN A 560 -16.23 -28.99 -24.88
CA GLN A 560 -15.66 -29.22 -26.19
C GLN A 560 -14.20 -28.70 -26.22
N ARG A 561 -13.27 -29.62 -26.48
CA ARG A 561 -11.87 -29.20 -26.69
C ARG A 561 -11.74 -28.39 -27.99
N VAL A 562 -11.18 -27.19 -27.86
CA VAL A 562 -10.94 -26.28 -28.98
C VAL A 562 -9.58 -26.54 -29.60
N ALA A 563 -8.53 -26.46 -28.78
CA ALA A 563 -7.15 -26.68 -29.20
C ALA A 563 -6.24 -26.92 -28.01
N CYS A 564 -5.10 -27.57 -28.23
CA CYS A 564 -3.97 -27.56 -27.31
C CYS A 564 -2.76 -26.87 -27.96
N ARG A 565 -1.96 -26.19 -27.13
CA ARG A 565 -0.70 -25.54 -27.53
C ARG A 565 0.31 -25.76 -26.40
N GLY A 566 1.32 -26.61 -26.66
CA GLY A 566 2.23 -27.04 -25.61
C GLY A 566 1.48 -27.62 -24.42
N ALA A 567 1.83 -27.19 -23.23
CA ALA A 567 1.21 -27.66 -21.99
C ALA A 567 -0.23 -27.18 -21.75
N TYR A 568 -0.81 -26.35 -22.60
CA TYR A 568 -2.09 -25.67 -22.39
C TYR A 568 -3.16 -26.20 -23.35
N CYS A 569 -4.32 -26.60 -22.81
CA CYS A 569 -5.48 -27.00 -23.60
C CYS A 569 -6.68 -26.12 -23.28
N LEU A 570 -7.31 -25.56 -24.32
CA LEU A 570 -8.51 -24.73 -24.23
C LEU A 570 -9.75 -25.57 -24.48
N TRP A 571 -10.71 -25.43 -23.58
CA TRP A 571 -12.02 -26.08 -23.65
C TRP A 571 -13.14 -25.04 -23.65
N LYS A 572 -14.19 -25.32 -24.39
CA LYS A 572 -15.39 -24.50 -24.52
C LYS A 572 -16.55 -25.14 -23.77
N LEU A 573 -17.17 -24.38 -22.88
CA LEU A 573 -18.27 -24.83 -22.05
C LEU A 573 -19.64 -24.66 -22.73
N PRO A 574 -20.67 -25.47 -22.38
CA PRO A 574 -21.93 -25.49 -23.12
C PRO A 574 -22.82 -24.26 -22.90
N ASP A 575 -22.94 -23.76 -21.68
CA ASP A 575 -23.84 -22.64 -21.31
C ASP A 575 -23.01 -21.38 -21.00
N PRO A 576 -22.51 -20.64 -22.03
CA PRO A 576 -21.65 -19.48 -21.85
C PRO A 576 -22.44 -18.21 -21.55
N GLY A 577 -21.73 -17.19 -21.10
CA GLY A 577 -22.22 -15.83 -20.92
C GLY A 577 -22.23 -15.39 -19.48
N TYR A 578 -22.59 -14.13 -19.27
CA TYR A 578 -22.69 -13.51 -17.96
C TYR A 578 -24.13 -13.45 -17.46
N VAL A 579 -25.13 -13.71 -18.31
CA VAL A 579 -26.55 -13.61 -17.96
C VAL A 579 -27.21 -14.96 -18.08
N HIS A 580 -27.91 -15.37 -17.02
CA HIS A 580 -28.63 -16.63 -16.97
C HIS A 580 -30.04 -16.45 -16.37
N VAL A 581 -30.93 -17.39 -16.61
CA VAL A 581 -32.30 -17.38 -16.08
C VAL A 581 -32.45 -18.48 -15.06
N TYR A 582 -32.82 -18.15 -13.82
CA TYR A 582 -32.99 -19.06 -12.72
C TYR A 582 -34.38 -18.97 -12.09
N ASP A 583 -34.86 -20.09 -11.55
CA ASP A 583 -35.92 -20.10 -10.56
C ASP A 583 -35.34 -19.86 -9.17
N THR A 584 -35.74 -18.81 -8.49
CA THR A 584 -35.37 -18.61 -7.08
C THR A 584 -36.36 -19.32 -6.17
N THR A 585 -35.89 -20.40 -5.48
CA THR A 585 -36.75 -21.36 -4.80
C THR A 585 -36.68 -21.35 -3.28
N GLY A 586 -35.83 -20.49 -2.71
CA GLY A 586 -35.60 -20.39 -1.28
C GLY A 586 -34.82 -19.14 -0.91
N VAL A 587 -34.39 -19.07 0.34
CA VAL A 587 -33.63 -17.95 0.91
C VAL A 587 -32.39 -18.48 1.57
N LEU A 588 -31.24 -17.90 1.22
CA LEU A 588 -29.95 -18.05 1.90
C LEU A 588 -29.78 -16.87 2.85
N SER A 589 -29.47 -17.12 4.12
CA SER A 589 -29.08 -16.06 5.06
C SER A 589 -27.56 -15.94 5.07
N ALA A 590 -27.05 -14.73 4.82
CA ALA A 590 -25.61 -14.48 4.78
C ALA A 590 -25.27 -13.08 5.29
N THR A 591 -24.02 -12.93 5.73
CA THR A 591 -23.39 -11.65 6.06
C THR A 591 -22.11 -11.50 5.25
N ARG A 592 -21.51 -10.29 5.24
CA ARG A 592 -20.21 -10.09 4.61
C ARG A 592 -19.08 -10.96 5.19
N ALA A 593 -19.28 -11.52 6.38
CA ALA A 593 -18.27 -12.31 7.08
C ALA A 593 -18.38 -13.81 6.79
N ASP A 594 -19.48 -14.28 6.22
CA ASP A 594 -19.74 -15.71 6.03
C ASP A 594 -20.37 -16.07 4.68
N VAL A 595 -20.50 -15.11 3.76
CA VAL A 595 -21.17 -15.31 2.46
C VAL A 595 -20.61 -16.49 1.67
N GLY A 596 -19.28 -16.66 1.66
CA GLY A 596 -18.64 -17.81 1.01
C GLY A 596 -19.03 -19.13 1.66
N LYS A 597 -18.86 -19.24 2.98
CA LYS A 597 -19.17 -20.46 3.74
C LYS A 597 -20.66 -20.79 3.71
N SER A 598 -21.52 -19.78 3.80
CA SER A 598 -22.98 -19.96 3.73
C SER A 598 -23.42 -20.50 2.37
N SER A 599 -22.66 -20.23 1.32
CA SER A 599 -22.97 -20.64 -0.05
C SER A 599 -22.55 -22.08 -0.38
N LEU A 600 -21.72 -22.73 0.46
CA LEU A 600 -21.24 -24.09 0.21
C LEU A 600 -22.37 -25.09 -0.09
N THR A 601 -23.44 -25.05 0.69
CA THR A 601 -24.58 -25.98 0.50
C THR A 601 -25.28 -25.76 -0.84
N LEU A 602 -25.23 -24.60 -1.43
CA LEU A 602 -25.76 -24.34 -2.76
C LEU A 602 -24.78 -24.82 -3.83
N LEU A 603 -23.49 -24.46 -3.72
CA LEU A 603 -22.43 -24.80 -4.68
C LEU A 603 -22.27 -26.33 -4.80
N ASP A 604 -22.33 -27.07 -3.69
CA ASP A 604 -22.26 -28.51 -3.66
C ASP A 604 -23.60 -29.19 -4.08
N SER A 605 -24.65 -28.40 -4.39
CA SER A 605 -25.98 -28.98 -4.63
C SER A 605 -26.30 -29.15 -6.11
N PRO A 606 -27.21 -30.08 -6.48
CA PRO A 606 -27.68 -30.20 -7.85
C PRO A 606 -28.72 -29.10 -8.24
N LEU A 607 -28.97 -28.09 -7.40
CA LEU A 607 -29.93 -27.03 -7.70
C LEU A 607 -29.51 -26.23 -8.92
N LEU A 608 -28.24 -25.87 -8.97
CA LEU A 608 -27.67 -25.01 -10.04
C LEU A 608 -27.74 -25.72 -11.42
N THR A 609 -27.50 -27.00 -11.49
CA THR A 609 -27.63 -27.79 -12.74
C THR A 609 -29.07 -27.82 -13.27
N ARG A 610 -30.06 -27.62 -12.38
CA ARG A 610 -31.48 -27.51 -12.71
C ARG A 610 -31.93 -26.09 -12.92
N GLN A 611 -31.02 -25.12 -13.00
CA GLN A 611 -31.28 -23.68 -13.05
C GLN A 611 -32.19 -23.20 -11.91
N ARG A 612 -31.93 -23.72 -10.70
CA ARG A 612 -32.58 -23.27 -9.46
C ARG A 612 -31.55 -22.60 -8.57
N ASP A 613 -31.95 -21.54 -7.93
CA ASP A 613 -31.09 -20.76 -7.08
C ASP A 613 -31.86 -20.24 -5.86
N LEU A 614 -31.16 -19.47 -4.98
CA LEU A 614 -31.72 -18.89 -3.76
C LEU A 614 -31.63 -17.37 -3.83
N THR A 615 -32.58 -16.67 -3.25
CA THR A 615 -32.39 -15.25 -2.92
C THR A 615 -31.61 -15.11 -1.62
N VAL A 616 -30.88 -14.02 -1.44
CA VAL A 616 -30.06 -13.80 -0.24
C VAL A 616 -30.74 -12.79 0.70
N ALA A 617 -30.96 -13.21 1.95
CA ALA A 617 -31.24 -12.32 3.06
C ALA A 617 -29.89 -11.88 3.66
N PHE A 618 -29.44 -10.67 3.26
CA PHE A 618 -28.11 -10.17 3.59
C PHE A 618 -28.16 -9.28 4.83
N ASN A 619 -27.27 -9.54 5.82
CA ASN A 619 -27.20 -8.81 7.09
C ASN A 619 -28.55 -8.72 7.83
N GLY A 620 -29.37 -9.78 7.75
CA GLY A 620 -30.68 -9.83 8.40
C GLY A 620 -31.78 -9.04 7.67
N SER A 621 -31.51 -8.51 6.47
CA SER A 621 -32.54 -7.91 5.62
C SER A 621 -33.55 -8.95 5.16
N ALA A 622 -34.80 -8.57 4.97
CA ALA A 622 -35.80 -9.46 4.38
C ALA A 622 -35.38 -9.79 2.94
N ALA A 623 -35.29 -11.08 2.61
CA ALA A 623 -35.10 -11.51 1.23
C ALA A 623 -36.31 -11.16 0.39
N SER A 624 -36.10 -10.89 -0.91
CA SER A 624 -37.19 -10.81 -1.88
C SER A 624 -37.96 -12.13 -1.92
N ALA A 625 -39.27 -12.05 -2.06
CA ALA A 625 -40.09 -13.26 -2.15
C ALA A 625 -39.60 -14.17 -3.29
N PRO A 626 -39.45 -15.48 -3.06
CA PRO A 626 -39.09 -16.41 -4.10
C PRO A 626 -40.00 -16.30 -5.33
N THR A 627 -39.44 -16.46 -6.52
CA THR A 627 -40.20 -16.39 -7.79
C THR A 627 -41.14 -17.59 -7.97
N ALA A 628 -40.86 -18.68 -7.28
CA ALA A 628 -41.67 -19.92 -7.35
C ALA A 628 -42.25 -20.32 -5.99
N ARG A 629 -43.50 -20.80 -6.00
CA ARG A 629 -44.24 -21.21 -4.78
C ARG A 629 -43.74 -22.48 -4.14
N SER A 630 -43.16 -23.39 -4.91
CA SER A 630 -42.61 -24.66 -4.41
C SER A 630 -41.62 -25.25 -5.41
N ALA A 631 -40.44 -25.64 -4.92
CA ALA A 631 -39.40 -26.30 -5.73
C ALA A 631 -39.89 -27.62 -6.32
N ALA A 632 -40.77 -28.37 -5.63
CA ALA A 632 -41.27 -29.66 -6.06
C ALA A 632 -42.18 -29.62 -7.31
N ALA A 633 -42.85 -28.46 -7.56
CA ALA A 633 -43.77 -28.28 -8.68
C ALA A 633 -43.12 -27.78 -9.97
N LEU A 634 -41.78 -27.51 -9.96
CA LEU A 634 -41.09 -26.93 -11.11
C LEU A 634 -40.57 -28.02 -12.05
N HIS A 635 -41.07 -28.05 -13.27
CA HIS A 635 -40.56 -28.91 -14.34
C HIS A 635 -39.94 -28.08 -15.46
N GLY A 636 -38.87 -28.61 -16.05
CA GLY A 636 -38.15 -27.96 -17.15
C GLY A 636 -37.39 -26.67 -16.76
N ARG A 637 -36.73 -26.07 -17.73
CA ARG A 637 -35.94 -24.82 -17.55
C ARG A 637 -36.87 -23.59 -17.34
N PRO A 638 -36.51 -22.61 -16.48
CA PRO A 638 -37.28 -21.40 -16.25
C PRO A 638 -37.32 -20.47 -17.47
N GLY A 639 -36.26 -20.53 -18.29
CA GLY A 639 -36.09 -19.72 -19.46
C GLY A 639 -34.70 -19.88 -20.07
N ARG A 640 -34.35 -19.01 -20.99
CA ARG A 640 -33.03 -18.96 -21.62
C ARG A 640 -32.70 -17.57 -22.11
N VAL A 641 -31.42 -17.28 -22.26
CA VAL A 641 -30.90 -16.08 -22.90
C VAL A 641 -30.93 -16.32 -24.43
N LEU A 642 -31.46 -15.36 -25.15
CA LEU A 642 -31.52 -15.40 -26.62
C LEU A 642 -30.37 -14.59 -27.22
N VAL A 643 -30.07 -13.41 -26.67
CA VAL A 643 -29.00 -12.53 -27.10
C VAL A 643 -28.39 -11.89 -25.86
N GLU A 644 -27.06 -11.79 -25.81
CA GLU A 644 -26.34 -11.10 -24.75
C GLU A 644 -25.29 -10.15 -25.34
N HIS A 645 -25.22 -8.95 -24.80
CA HIS A 645 -24.18 -7.96 -25.06
C HIS A 645 -23.63 -7.47 -23.71
N ALA A 646 -22.52 -8.07 -23.25
CA ALA A 646 -21.86 -7.71 -22.00
C ALA A 646 -20.65 -6.81 -22.27
N ARG A 647 -20.60 -5.67 -21.55
CA ARG A 647 -19.48 -4.73 -21.50
C ARG A 647 -19.19 -4.42 -20.05
N LEU A 648 -18.77 -5.43 -19.29
CA LEU A 648 -18.59 -5.35 -17.84
C LEU A 648 -17.62 -4.24 -17.43
N ALA A 649 -16.52 -4.05 -18.16
CA ALA A 649 -15.57 -2.96 -17.88
C ALA A 649 -16.18 -1.56 -18.07
N GLN A 650 -17.32 -1.44 -18.74
CA GLN A 650 -18.11 -0.21 -18.86
C GLN A 650 -19.30 -0.20 -17.89
N GLY A 651 -19.49 -1.25 -17.08
CA GLY A 651 -20.61 -1.41 -16.20
C GLY A 651 -21.94 -1.57 -16.94
N GLN A 652 -21.98 -2.15 -18.14
CA GLN A 652 -23.17 -2.26 -18.97
C GLN A 652 -23.37 -3.70 -19.48
N VAL A 653 -24.55 -4.24 -19.28
CA VAL A 653 -24.95 -5.53 -19.82
C VAL A 653 -26.38 -5.43 -20.33
N ARG A 654 -26.64 -5.92 -21.53
CA ARG A 654 -27.97 -6.02 -22.14
C ARG A 654 -28.21 -7.46 -22.59
N ALA A 655 -29.34 -8.01 -22.23
CA ALA A 655 -29.74 -9.33 -22.65
C ALA A 655 -31.19 -9.36 -23.12
N VAL A 656 -31.48 -10.16 -24.13
CA VAL A 656 -32.84 -10.55 -24.50
C VAL A 656 -33.04 -11.98 -23.96
N VAL A 657 -34.03 -12.14 -23.10
CA VAL A 657 -34.33 -13.40 -22.43
C VAL A 657 -35.74 -13.87 -22.71
N THR A 658 -35.97 -15.17 -22.75
CA THR A 658 -37.32 -15.72 -22.69
C THR A 658 -37.49 -16.40 -21.34
N ALA A 659 -38.61 -16.10 -20.66
CA ALA A 659 -39.01 -16.73 -19.42
C ALA A 659 -40.29 -17.51 -19.63
N HIS A 660 -40.31 -18.80 -19.30
CA HIS A 660 -41.48 -19.67 -19.45
C HIS A 660 -42.47 -19.50 -18.28
N ARG A 661 -41.97 -18.98 -17.18
CA ARG A 661 -42.69 -18.68 -15.94
C ARG A 661 -42.01 -17.47 -15.25
N ARG A 662 -42.57 -17.04 -14.13
CA ARG A 662 -41.91 -16.03 -13.29
C ARG A 662 -40.52 -16.54 -12.90
N ALA A 663 -39.48 -15.82 -13.24
CA ALA A 663 -38.07 -16.22 -13.06
C ALA A 663 -37.20 -15.01 -12.68
N THR A 664 -35.98 -15.28 -12.28
CA THR A 664 -34.97 -14.25 -12.02
C THR A 664 -33.89 -14.31 -13.09
N VAL A 665 -33.68 -13.20 -13.76
CA VAL A 665 -32.51 -13.00 -14.64
C VAL A 665 -31.33 -12.60 -13.78
N VAL A 666 -30.30 -13.42 -13.78
CA VAL A 666 -29.11 -13.25 -12.94
C VAL A 666 -27.95 -12.82 -13.80
N LEU A 667 -27.27 -11.77 -13.40
CA LEU A 667 -25.98 -11.34 -13.94
C LEU A 667 -24.87 -11.92 -13.06
N SER A 668 -23.94 -12.67 -13.64
CA SER A 668 -22.75 -13.20 -12.98
C SER A 668 -21.75 -12.08 -12.68
N ALA A 669 -22.17 -11.15 -11.84
CA ALA A 669 -21.38 -10.06 -11.30
C ALA A 669 -21.71 -9.91 -9.81
N SER A 670 -20.72 -9.57 -9.00
CA SER A 670 -20.93 -9.38 -7.57
C SER A 670 -22.00 -8.33 -7.30
N TYR A 671 -22.87 -8.59 -6.33
CA TYR A 671 -23.88 -7.64 -5.94
C TYR A 671 -23.28 -6.38 -5.32
N ASP A 672 -23.74 -5.26 -5.81
CA ASP A 672 -23.46 -3.91 -5.28
C ASP A 672 -24.70 -3.03 -5.53
N PRO A 673 -25.10 -2.15 -4.60
CA PRO A 673 -26.27 -1.30 -4.76
C PRO A 673 -26.15 -0.26 -5.88
N GLY A 674 -24.94 -0.05 -6.43
CA GLY A 674 -24.71 0.74 -7.63
C GLY A 674 -25.25 0.12 -8.91
N TRP A 675 -25.57 -1.20 -8.93
CA TRP A 675 -26.23 -1.84 -10.04
C TRP A 675 -27.70 -1.47 -10.13
N ARG A 676 -28.13 -1.06 -11.28
CA ARG A 676 -29.53 -0.76 -11.62
C ARG A 676 -29.97 -1.64 -12.78
N ALA A 677 -31.23 -2.08 -12.75
CA ALA A 677 -31.79 -2.89 -13.82
C ALA A 677 -33.00 -2.23 -14.45
N THR A 678 -33.22 -2.51 -15.74
CA THR A 678 -34.49 -2.23 -16.43
C THR A 678 -35.00 -3.50 -17.10
N VAL A 679 -36.31 -3.66 -17.14
CA VAL A 679 -37.00 -4.72 -17.89
C VAL A 679 -37.91 -4.03 -18.89
N ASP A 680 -37.72 -4.27 -20.18
CA ASP A 680 -38.45 -3.64 -21.30
C ASP A 680 -38.44 -2.09 -21.22
N GLY A 681 -37.27 -1.53 -20.81
CA GLY A 681 -37.07 -0.10 -20.65
C GLY A 681 -37.60 0.51 -19.34
N HIS A 682 -38.32 -0.23 -18.52
CA HIS A 682 -38.85 0.21 -17.24
C HIS A 682 -37.92 -0.14 -16.07
N PRO A 683 -37.64 0.79 -15.14
CA PRO A 683 -36.82 0.47 -13.97
C PRO A 683 -37.41 -0.69 -13.17
N ALA A 684 -36.52 -1.63 -12.78
CA ALA A 684 -36.87 -2.79 -11.98
C ALA A 684 -35.90 -2.94 -10.79
N PRO A 685 -36.40 -3.29 -9.60
CA PRO A 685 -35.53 -3.46 -8.44
C PRO A 685 -34.58 -4.64 -8.63
N THR A 686 -33.31 -4.44 -8.31
CA THR A 686 -32.32 -5.52 -8.23
C THR A 686 -32.53 -6.31 -6.95
N VAL A 687 -32.23 -7.60 -7.01
CA VAL A 687 -32.26 -8.54 -5.88
C VAL A 687 -30.90 -9.22 -5.78
N MET A 688 -30.48 -9.56 -4.56
CA MET A 688 -29.29 -10.39 -4.37
C MET A 688 -29.67 -11.87 -4.52
N VAL A 689 -28.98 -12.56 -5.42
CA VAL A 689 -29.12 -13.98 -5.70
C VAL A 689 -27.86 -14.69 -5.23
N ALA A 690 -27.99 -15.89 -4.67
CA ALA A 690 -26.85 -16.59 -4.11
C ALA A 690 -25.77 -16.93 -5.18
N PRO A 691 -24.49 -16.93 -4.83
CA PRO A 691 -23.90 -16.58 -3.52
C PRO A 691 -24.06 -15.09 -3.12
N ALA A 692 -23.79 -14.15 -4.02
CA ALA A 692 -24.01 -12.72 -3.89
C ALA A 692 -24.02 -12.05 -5.27
N LEU A 693 -24.88 -12.51 -6.15
CA LEU A 693 -24.99 -12.04 -7.54
C LEU A 693 -26.14 -11.04 -7.73
N VAL A 694 -26.08 -10.29 -8.82
CA VAL A 694 -27.11 -9.33 -9.19
C VAL A 694 -28.24 -10.02 -9.94
N GLY A 695 -29.47 -9.91 -9.47
CA GLY A 695 -30.65 -10.44 -10.13
C GLY A 695 -31.74 -9.40 -10.37
N VAL A 696 -32.63 -9.70 -11.30
CA VAL A 696 -33.89 -8.96 -11.54
C VAL A 696 -35.03 -9.93 -11.88
N ASN A 697 -36.19 -9.73 -11.28
CA ASN A 697 -37.34 -10.59 -11.52
C ASN A 697 -38.07 -10.23 -12.82
N VAL A 698 -38.42 -11.24 -13.61
CA VAL A 698 -39.21 -11.12 -14.83
C VAL A 698 -40.47 -11.97 -14.80
N ARG A 699 -41.49 -11.58 -15.55
CA ARG A 699 -42.74 -12.33 -15.78
C ARG A 699 -42.54 -13.33 -16.92
N PRO A 700 -43.50 -14.28 -17.15
CA PRO A 700 -43.47 -15.08 -18.37
C PRO A 700 -43.49 -14.20 -19.62
N GLY A 701 -42.67 -14.52 -20.63
CA GLY A 701 -42.57 -13.77 -21.88
C GLY A 701 -41.16 -13.59 -22.37
N VAL A 702 -40.99 -12.80 -23.42
CA VAL A 702 -39.72 -12.34 -23.96
C VAL A 702 -39.46 -10.93 -23.44
N HIS A 703 -38.32 -10.74 -22.81
CA HIS A 703 -37.97 -9.47 -22.18
C HIS A 703 -36.59 -8.99 -22.59
N THR A 704 -36.43 -7.68 -22.75
CA THR A 704 -35.14 -7.02 -22.82
C THR A 704 -34.76 -6.56 -21.44
N VAL A 705 -33.70 -7.14 -20.87
CA VAL A 705 -33.16 -6.79 -19.56
C VAL A 705 -31.85 -6.00 -19.77
N THR A 706 -31.71 -4.88 -19.07
CA THR A 706 -30.43 -4.15 -19.03
C THR A 706 -29.98 -3.98 -17.60
N PHE A 707 -28.69 -4.18 -17.38
CA PHE A 707 -28.00 -3.86 -16.12
C PHE A 707 -27.01 -2.72 -16.39
N GLY A 708 -27.02 -1.72 -15.52
CA GLY A 708 -26.13 -0.57 -15.60
C GLY A 708 -25.53 -0.24 -14.24
N TYR A 709 -24.21 -0.09 -14.15
CA TYR A 709 -23.53 0.29 -12.92
C TYR A 709 -23.40 1.81 -12.86
N GLY A 710 -23.98 2.44 -11.84
CA GLY A 710 -24.00 3.90 -11.68
C GLY A 710 -22.86 4.46 -10.82
N GLY A 711 -22.12 3.60 -10.11
CA GLY A 711 -21.04 4.00 -9.21
C GLY A 711 -21.49 4.82 -8.00
N TYR A 712 -20.54 5.36 -7.24
CA TYR A 712 -20.78 6.21 -6.08
C TYR A 712 -20.91 7.68 -6.52
N GLY A 713 -22.07 8.31 -6.23
CA GLY A 713 -22.42 9.62 -6.79
C GLY A 713 -21.76 10.84 -6.12
N SER A 714 -21.19 10.71 -4.92
CA SER A 714 -20.79 11.86 -4.10
C SER A 714 -19.32 12.25 -4.20
N TYR A 715 -18.56 11.74 -5.19
CA TYR A 715 -17.13 12.07 -5.31
C TYR A 715 -16.85 13.55 -5.58
N VAL A 716 -17.64 14.20 -6.47
CA VAL A 716 -17.40 15.60 -6.85
C VAL A 716 -17.46 16.53 -5.63
N PRO A 717 -18.54 16.54 -4.80
CA PRO A 717 -18.57 17.39 -3.62
C PRO A 717 -17.44 17.06 -2.60
N LEU A 718 -17.02 15.82 -2.49
CA LEU A 718 -15.93 15.43 -1.60
C LEU A 718 -14.56 15.92 -2.11
N PHE A 719 -14.32 15.92 -3.42
CA PHE A 719 -13.13 16.54 -4.00
C PHE A 719 -13.12 18.06 -3.82
N VAL A 720 -14.28 18.71 -4.01
CA VAL A 720 -14.41 20.14 -3.76
C VAL A 720 -14.13 20.47 -2.29
N LEU A 721 -14.65 19.67 -1.36
CA LEU A 721 -14.37 19.82 0.07
C LEU A 721 -12.87 19.73 0.36
N ALA A 722 -12.20 18.73 -0.17
CA ALA A 722 -10.75 18.55 0.01
C ALA A 722 -9.96 19.77 -0.50
N LEU A 723 -10.29 20.24 -1.70
CA LEU A 723 -9.67 21.43 -2.31
C LEU A 723 -9.91 22.68 -1.46
N VAL A 724 -11.17 22.93 -1.04
CA VAL A 724 -11.52 24.10 -0.22
C VAL A 724 -10.74 24.11 1.10
N VAL A 725 -10.61 22.95 1.78
CA VAL A 725 -9.85 22.83 3.03
C VAL A 725 -8.38 23.19 2.79
N LEU A 726 -7.75 22.63 1.76
CA LEU A 726 -6.33 22.89 1.46
C LEU A 726 -6.09 24.34 1.05
N VAL A 727 -6.96 24.92 0.22
CA VAL A 727 -6.86 26.32 -0.19
C VAL A 727 -7.06 27.26 1.01
N ALA A 728 -8.08 27.04 1.84
CA ALA A 728 -8.35 27.85 3.03
C ALA A 728 -7.16 27.85 4.01
N LEU A 729 -6.57 26.67 4.24
CA LEU A 729 -5.36 26.56 5.06
C LEU A 729 -4.14 27.23 4.42
N GLY A 730 -3.98 27.14 3.12
CA GLY A 730 -2.93 27.81 2.36
C GLY A 730 -3.02 29.33 2.49
N VAL A 731 -4.22 29.86 2.28
CA VAL A 731 -4.53 31.29 2.41
C VAL A 731 -4.30 31.76 3.86
N ALA A 732 -4.84 31.04 4.85
CA ALA A 732 -4.64 31.39 6.27
C ALA A 732 -3.13 31.41 6.66
N THR A 733 -2.37 30.42 6.17
CA THR A 733 -0.93 30.33 6.42
C THR A 733 -0.17 31.50 5.77
N TYR A 734 -0.54 31.87 4.53
CA TYR A 734 0.07 32.98 3.78
C TYR A 734 -0.20 34.33 4.46
N PHE A 735 -1.45 34.63 4.83
CA PHE A 735 -1.79 35.90 5.51
C PHE A 735 -1.19 35.96 6.93
N GLY A 736 -1.13 34.86 7.66
CA GLY A 736 -0.45 34.78 8.93
C GLY A 736 1.06 35.03 8.82
N TRP A 737 1.69 34.63 7.74
CA TRP A 737 3.08 34.96 7.41
C TRP A 737 3.24 36.44 7.08
N ARG A 738 2.44 37.03 6.20
CA ARG A 738 2.48 38.45 5.80
C ARG A 738 2.34 39.41 6.98
N ARG A 739 1.34 39.19 7.86
CA ARG A 739 1.14 40.04 9.06
C ARG A 739 2.36 40.09 9.97
N ARG A 740 3.14 39.01 10.06
CA ARG A 740 4.36 38.98 10.89
C ARG A 740 5.56 39.63 10.22
N VAL A 741 5.68 39.56 8.90
CA VAL A 741 6.73 40.27 8.15
C VAL A 741 6.52 41.79 8.26
N THR A 742 5.28 42.26 8.07
CA THR A 742 4.95 43.69 8.25
C THR A 742 5.13 44.17 9.69
N ALA A 743 4.74 43.37 10.71
CA ALA A 743 4.97 43.71 12.12
C ALA A 743 6.43 43.66 12.56
N GLY A 744 7.27 42.86 11.87
CA GLY A 744 8.74 42.82 12.08
C GLY A 744 9.48 44.00 11.50
N ILE A 745 8.97 44.59 10.40
CA ILE A 745 9.55 45.79 9.76
C ILE A 745 9.22 47.06 10.56
N SER A 746 8.15 47.05 11.37
CA SER A 746 7.70 48.21 12.15
C SER A 746 8.31 48.33 13.56
N ARG A 747 9.26 47.48 13.95
CA ARG A 747 10.02 47.69 15.20
C ARG A 747 11.29 48.48 14.90
N PRO A 748 11.34 49.78 15.20
CA PRO A 748 12.61 50.50 15.17
C PRO A 748 13.52 49.90 16.24
N SER A 749 14.79 49.69 15.85
CA SER A 749 15.87 49.39 16.78
C SER A 749 15.88 50.45 17.90
N ARG A 750 15.56 50.09 19.15
CA ARG A 750 15.87 50.93 20.29
C ARG A 750 17.40 51.05 20.36
N PRO A 751 17.98 52.26 20.32
CA PRO A 751 19.39 52.41 20.62
C PRO A 751 19.59 52.03 22.10
N SER A 752 20.57 51.18 22.34
CA SER A 752 21.08 50.78 23.67
C SER A 752 21.75 51.92 24.36
#